data_0c6cb205f2ad211b1762a5607152c63d
#
_entry.id   0c6cb205f2ad211b1762a5607152c63d
#
_cell.length_a   1.000
_cell.length_b   1.000
_cell.length_c   1.000
_cell.angle_alpha   90.00
_cell.angle_beta   90.00
_cell.angle_gamma   90.00
#
_symmetry.space_group_name_H-M   'P 1'
#
loop_
_entity.id
_entity.type
_entity.pdbx_description
1 polymer ?
#
loop_
_entity_poly.entity_id
_entity_poly.type
_entity_poly.pdbx_seq_one_letter_code
_entity_poly.pdbx_strand_id
1 'polypeptide(L)'
;MANKISRRTFVKGLAAGAASVAALGVLGSVEMKYSAEGSDAGSGAGTIPVPAGNMSYTSGTYSASAKGIASDVTVTMTFDETSITDVQIDVSGETPDIGGKIGDEMSQKILAAQSCNVDGVSGATVTADAIKAAAADCISQASGQTVAVEEAQEPASSDWLGTAPEIAEADITETVDTEVLVVGCGTGGWITAMTAAEEGAKVLVVEKRETATGIREDIGAINSKLQQEAIQENPELAIDKMEAMQELVRYGAGYVDSDLIRVWINESGEMVDWLTDLLEKSGNYYMSLEGGIGNTADPGRDKAYATGHSPHKTEAAAKDDAITLNSTFQQHCDELGVEWKLSTSLVKLEQDENGKVTGIIAQDGNDGHYIRINTSKGVIICAGGYACNTEMMQALQPQTLEMKINYSLGSTCDGSGIKAMMWAGAGLDPTHASMMFNRCCCLPTETAGYKTNGKWFWFGEQPFLKVNLNGKRFCNESGPYEFMLHSMEMQPYHTYCDIFDANNKQYAEQFDEVGCCRLFPFPNGAASNMGYDYVWSKNEELIEAGYLQKANTLEELAEKLNIPVDNFVATVNRYNELCAAGVDEDYGKERHRLTPVDTAPFYGIRTGAWHLTTLNGCRINTDMQVLDTNGEPIEGLYATGDCTGGMFATTYPNLFTGLACGRTMTFGRHAAKLVAAK
;
A
#
# COMPACT_ATOMS: atom_id res chain seq x y z
N MET A 1 -19.49 9.12 42.73
CA MET A 1 -20.79 9.54 42.20
C MET A 1 -20.65 9.49 40.72
N ALA A 2 -21.11 8.43 40.10
CA ALA A 2 -20.98 8.22 38.65
C ALA A 2 -21.97 9.13 37.94
N ASN A 3 -21.48 10.04 37.11
CA ASN A 3 -22.32 10.80 36.20
C ASN A 3 -22.75 9.88 35.04
N LYS A 4 -24.01 9.45 35.08
CA LYS A 4 -24.63 8.79 33.94
C LYS A 4 -24.76 9.79 32.80
N ILE A 5 -23.99 9.60 31.74
CA ILE A 5 -24.17 10.32 30.47
C ILE A 5 -25.54 9.92 29.91
N SER A 6 -26.46 10.87 29.77
CA SER A 6 -27.80 10.61 29.27
C SER A 6 -27.79 10.37 27.76
N ARG A 7 -28.70 9.54 27.24
CA ARG A 7 -28.93 9.31 25.80
C ARG A 7 -28.99 10.60 24.96
N ARG A 8 -29.37 11.73 25.55
CA ARG A 8 -29.37 13.04 24.87
C ARG A 8 -28.00 13.63 24.63
N THR A 9 -27.01 13.33 25.45
CA THR A 9 -25.63 13.80 25.27
C THR A 9 -24.92 12.95 24.23
N PHE A 10 -25.23 11.66 24.18
CA PHE A 10 -24.73 10.73 23.17
C PHE A 10 -25.19 11.10 21.73
N VAL A 11 -26.49 11.43 21.56
CA VAL A 11 -27.03 11.87 20.27
C VAL A 11 -26.47 13.20 19.79
N LYS A 12 -26.04 14.10 20.71
CA LYS A 12 -25.38 15.35 20.34
C LYS A 12 -23.92 15.17 19.93
N GLY A 13 -23.24 14.15 20.46
CA GLY A 13 -21.89 13.75 20.01
C GLY A 13 -21.89 13.17 18.59
N LEU A 14 -22.93 12.39 18.24
CA LEU A 14 -23.09 11.83 16.89
C LEU A 14 -23.31 12.89 15.80
N ALA A 15 -23.95 14.02 16.14
CA ALA A 15 -24.13 15.12 15.17
C ALA A 15 -22.86 15.93 14.93
N ALA A 16 -21.94 15.95 15.89
CA ALA A 16 -20.63 16.59 15.75
C ALA A 16 -19.60 15.67 15.05
N GLY A 17 -19.69 14.34 15.28
CA GLY A 17 -18.85 13.35 14.61
C GLY A 17 -19.03 13.30 13.09
N ALA A 18 -20.26 13.49 12.61
CA ALA A 18 -20.56 13.52 11.17
C ALA A 18 -19.96 14.74 10.44
N ALA A 19 -19.72 15.84 11.16
CA ALA A 19 -19.10 17.05 10.59
C ALA A 19 -17.56 16.96 10.58
N SER A 20 -16.97 16.20 11.50
CA SER A 20 -15.50 16.02 11.57
C SER A 20 -14.99 14.96 10.58
N VAL A 21 -15.79 13.96 10.22
CA VAL A 21 -15.43 12.96 9.20
C VAL A 21 -15.32 13.58 7.80
N ALA A 22 -16.05 14.65 7.50
CA ALA A 22 -15.89 15.39 6.25
C ALA A 22 -14.54 16.14 6.15
N ALA A 23 -13.89 16.44 7.29
CA ALA A 23 -12.57 17.07 7.33
C ALA A 23 -11.42 16.05 7.31
N LEU A 24 -11.65 14.82 7.79
CA LEU A 24 -10.64 13.74 7.83
C LEU A 24 -10.43 13.06 6.48
N GLY A 25 -11.40 13.12 5.55
CA GLY A 25 -11.22 12.70 4.16
C GLY A 25 -10.22 13.55 3.36
N VAL A 26 -9.78 14.68 3.91
CA VAL A 26 -8.84 15.61 3.25
C VAL A 26 -7.39 15.40 3.71
N LEU A 27 -7.13 14.72 4.82
CA LEU A 27 -5.77 14.53 5.35
C LEU A 27 -5.10 13.22 4.90
N GLY A 28 -5.81 12.30 4.25
CA GLY A 28 -5.24 11.13 3.59
C GLY A 28 -4.76 11.38 2.17
N SER A 29 -5.09 12.53 1.59
CA SER A 29 -4.62 12.94 0.28
C SER A 29 -3.66 14.12 0.43
N VAL A 30 -2.38 13.86 0.62
CA VAL A 30 -1.38 14.78 0.07
C VAL A 30 -1.59 14.70 -1.44
N GLU A 31 -2.44 15.56 -1.96
CA GLU A 31 -2.45 15.87 -3.38
C GLU A 31 -1.07 16.40 -3.75
N MET A 32 -0.19 15.51 -4.21
CA MET A 32 0.79 15.95 -5.17
C MET A 32 -0.01 16.38 -6.40
N LYS A 33 -0.15 17.69 -6.61
CA LYS A 33 -0.62 18.26 -7.86
C LYS A 33 0.33 17.82 -8.96
N TYR A 34 0.07 16.66 -9.55
CA TYR A 34 0.42 16.45 -10.94
C TYR A 34 -0.73 17.04 -11.76
N SER A 35 -0.48 18.19 -12.35
CA SER A 35 -1.32 18.75 -13.40
C SER A 35 -1.30 17.78 -14.58
N ALA A 36 -2.33 16.94 -14.65
CA ALA A 36 -2.68 16.26 -15.88
C ALA A 36 -3.55 17.22 -16.68
N GLU A 37 -2.93 18.05 -17.47
CA GLU A 37 -3.61 18.62 -18.63
C GLU A 37 -3.70 17.52 -19.69
N GLY A 38 -4.95 17.26 -20.11
CA GLY A 38 -5.27 16.19 -21.02
C GLY A 38 -4.72 16.43 -22.41
N SER A 39 -4.31 15.37 -23.03
CA SER A 39 -4.36 15.23 -24.47
C SER A 39 -5.32 14.09 -24.82
N ASP A 40 -6.37 14.41 -25.54
CA ASP A 40 -7.24 13.48 -26.24
C ASP A 40 -6.39 12.50 -27.08
N ALA A 41 -6.46 11.24 -26.77
CA ALA A 41 -5.99 10.19 -27.65
C ALA A 41 -7.15 9.22 -27.89
N GLY A 42 -7.54 9.16 -29.15
CA GLY A 42 -8.68 8.43 -29.65
C GLY A 42 -8.60 6.92 -29.45
N SER A 43 -9.79 6.33 -29.41
CA SER A 43 -10.09 4.91 -29.39
C SER A 43 -9.33 4.12 -30.46
N GLY A 44 -8.43 3.22 -30.05
CA GLY A 44 -7.80 2.22 -30.91
C GLY A 44 -8.15 0.82 -30.41
N ALA A 45 -8.76 0.02 -31.30
CA ALA A 45 -9.08 -1.39 -31.08
C ALA A 45 -7.81 -2.20 -30.80
N GLY A 46 -7.94 -3.26 -29.97
CA GLY A 46 -6.86 -4.14 -29.57
C GLY A 46 -6.01 -4.65 -30.72
N THR A 47 -4.70 -4.42 -30.63
CA THR A 47 -3.73 -4.82 -31.63
C THR A 47 -2.90 -6.00 -31.15
N ILE A 48 -2.77 -6.98 -32.04
CA ILE A 48 -1.87 -8.13 -31.86
C ILE A 48 -0.44 -7.65 -32.13
N PRO A 49 0.58 -8.02 -31.33
CA PRO A 49 1.98 -7.68 -31.61
C PRO A 49 2.43 -8.31 -32.92
N VAL A 50 3.03 -7.52 -33.80
CA VAL A 50 3.64 -8.01 -35.04
C VAL A 50 5.15 -8.14 -34.79
N PRO A 51 5.77 -9.33 -35.04
CA PRO A 51 7.21 -9.51 -34.88
C PRO A 51 8.00 -8.63 -35.86
N ALA A 52 9.08 -8.02 -35.38
CA ALA A 52 10.03 -7.28 -36.19
C ALA A 52 10.62 -8.20 -37.28
N GLY A 53 10.35 -7.91 -38.56
CA GLY A 53 10.98 -8.65 -39.67
C GLY A 53 10.35 -8.49 -41.04
N ASN A 54 9.11 -8.00 -41.17
CA ASN A 54 8.44 -7.87 -42.48
C ASN A 54 7.49 -6.63 -42.54
N MET A 55 7.91 -5.49 -41.99
CA MET A 55 7.14 -4.26 -42.17
C MET A 55 7.57 -3.56 -43.46
N SER A 56 6.59 -3.11 -44.26
CA SER A 56 6.82 -2.14 -45.32
C SER A 56 6.49 -0.75 -44.81
N TYR A 57 7.32 0.21 -45.16
CA TYR A 57 7.17 1.59 -44.74
C TYR A 57 6.81 2.51 -45.91
N THR A 58 6.15 3.58 -45.63
CA THR A 58 6.08 4.71 -46.55
C THR A 58 7.34 5.50 -46.38
N SER A 59 8.18 5.60 -47.40
CA SER A 59 9.45 6.32 -47.38
C SER A 59 9.23 7.78 -46.97
N GLY A 60 9.99 8.28 -46.02
CA GLY A 60 9.87 9.64 -45.49
C GLY A 60 10.52 9.81 -44.12
N THR A 61 10.43 11.02 -43.59
CA THR A 61 10.92 11.34 -42.26
C THR A 61 9.71 11.63 -41.36
N TYR A 62 9.65 10.96 -40.22
CA TYR A 62 8.56 11.06 -39.25
C TYR A 62 9.14 11.49 -37.88
N SER A 63 8.38 12.27 -37.12
CA SER A 63 8.79 12.76 -35.81
C SER A 63 7.66 12.59 -34.82
N ALA A 64 8.03 12.18 -33.60
CA ALA A 64 7.11 12.03 -32.48
C ALA A 64 7.81 12.42 -31.16
N SER A 65 7.02 12.73 -30.15
CA SER A 65 7.53 13.11 -28.84
C SER A 65 6.80 12.36 -27.75
N ALA A 66 7.55 12.01 -26.68
CA ALA A 66 7.00 11.40 -25.48
C ALA A 66 7.60 12.05 -24.23
N LYS A 67 6.87 11.99 -23.13
CA LYS A 67 7.26 12.67 -21.89
C LYS A 67 8.39 11.91 -21.18
N GLY A 68 9.56 12.55 -21.05
CA GLY A 68 10.65 12.11 -20.23
C GLY A 68 10.48 12.53 -18.75
N ILE A 69 11.60 12.54 -18.00
CA ILE A 69 11.57 12.87 -16.58
C ILE A 69 11.54 14.39 -16.35
N ALA A 70 12.28 15.16 -17.12
CA ALA A 70 12.42 16.62 -16.99
C ALA A 70 11.76 17.39 -18.14
N SER A 71 11.66 16.78 -19.34
CA SER A 71 11.13 17.41 -20.55
C SER A 71 10.47 16.38 -21.47
N ASP A 72 9.91 16.85 -22.58
CA ASP A 72 9.55 15.97 -23.69
C ASP A 72 10.80 15.56 -24.45
N VAL A 73 10.90 14.27 -24.78
CA VAL A 73 11.91 13.68 -25.64
C VAL A 73 11.36 13.60 -27.04
N THR A 74 12.10 14.09 -28.05
CA THR A 74 11.69 14.05 -29.43
C THR A 74 12.55 13.09 -30.24
N VAL A 75 11.92 12.16 -30.95
CA VAL A 75 12.57 11.21 -31.87
C VAL A 75 12.15 11.54 -33.30
N THR A 76 13.13 11.64 -34.19
CA THR A 76 12.92 11.83 -35.63
C THR A 76 13.60 10.68 -36.37
N MET A 77 12.81 9.91 -37.16
CA MET A 77 13.26 8.73 -37.86
C MET A 77 13.03 8.86 -39.36
N THR A 78 13.98 8.43 -40.16
CA THR A 78 13.88 8.37 -41.61
C THR A 78 13.78 6.92 -42.09
N PHE A 79 12.83 6.64 -43.00
CA PHE A 79 12.53 5.33 -43.51
C PHE A 79 12.67 5.29 -45.03
N ASP A 80 13.20 4.21 -45.55
CA ASP A 80 12.91 3.78 -46.93
C ASP A 80 11.74 2.76 -46.96
N GLU A 81 11.45 2.12 -48.08
CA GLU A 81 10.30 1.20 -48.19
C GLU A 81 10.45 -0.07 -47.31
N THR A 82 11.64 -0.36 -46.79
CA THR A 82 11.97 -1.64 -46.16
C THR A 82 12.73 -1.49 -44.82
N SER A 83 13.28 -0.30 -44.52
CA SER A 83 14.16 -0.15 -43.39
C SER A 83 14.14 1.26 -42.76
N ILE A 84 14.57 1.33 -41.51
CA ILE A 84 14.91 2.56 -40.83
C ILE A 84 16.32 2.97 -41.27
N THR A 85 16.46 4.16 -41.88
CA THR A 85 17.75 4.61 -42.44
C THR A 85 18.46 5.63 -41.58
N ASP A 86 17.75 6.36 -40.73
CA ASP A 86 18.31 7.34 -39.77
C ASP A 86 17.43 7.49 -38.54
N VAL A 87 18.07 7.75 -37.37
CA VAL A 87 17.39 8.00 -36.11
C VAL A 87 18.09 9.15 -35.39
N GLN A 88 17.37 10.22 -35.11
CA GLN A 88 17.85 11.39 -34.36
C GLN A 88 17.00 11.57 -33.12
N ILE A 89 17.64 11.79 -31.96
CA ILE A 89 16.96 11.86 -30.66
C ILE A 89 17.37 13.15 -29.98
N ASP A 90 16.40 14.02 -29.69
CA ASP A 90 16.61 15.23 -28.89
C ASP A 90 16.19 14.97 -27.44
N VAL A 91 17.19 14.92 -26.57
CA VAL A 91 17.07 14.81 -25.10
C VAL A 91 17.64 16.04 -24.40
N SER A 92 17.79 17.15 -25.10
CA SER A 92 18.49 18.36 -24.60
C SER A 92 17.78 19.02 -23.39
N GLY A 93 16.50 18.76 -23.19
CA GLY A 93 15.75 19.22 -22.03
C GLY A 93 15.76 18.28 -20.84
N GLU A 94 16.34 17.09 -20.98
CA GLU A 94 16.44 16.08 -19.92
C GLU A 94 17.56 16.40 -18.91
N THR A 95 17.62 15.65 -17.81
CA THR A 95 18.67 15.80 -16.79
C THR A 95 20.07 15.71 -17.42
N PRO A 96 20.93 16.78 -17.35
CA PRO A 96 22.15 16.88 -18.19
C PRO A 96 23.13 15.74 -18.03
N ASP A 97 23.26 15.18 -16.84
CA ASP A 97 24.26 14.14 -16.53
C ASP A 97 23.71 12.71 -16.65
N ILE A 98 22.42 12.53 -16.84
CA ILE A 98 21.73 11.24 -16.91
C ILE A 98 20.97 11.13 -18.25
N GLY A 99 19.75 11.60 -18.32
CA GLY A 99 18.89 11.50 -19.50
C GLY A 99 19.41 12.24 -20.71
N GLY A 100 20.08 13.38 -20.52
CA GLY A 100 20.64 14.20 -21.59
C GLY A 100 21.84 13.59 -22.34
N LYS A 101 22.38 12.45 -21.88
CA LYS A 101 23.54 11.78 -22.50
C LYS A 101 23.20 10.53 -23.31
N ILE A 102 21.98 10.03 -23.21
CA ILE A 102 21.63 8.71 -23.79
C ILE A 102 21.14 8.75 -25.24
N GLY A 103 20.91 9.95 -25.80
CA GLY A 103 20.33 10.11 -27.14
C GLY A 103 21.12 9.37 -28.24
N ASP A 104 22.43 9.56 -28.30
CA ASP A 104 23.30 8.94 -29.31
C ASP A 104 23.33 7.40 -29.17
N GLU A 105 23.42 6.90 -27.93
CA GLU A 105 23.44 5.45 -27.67
C GLU A 105 22.12 4.79 -28.07
N MET A 106 20.99 5.37 -27.68
CA MET A 106 19.65 4.86 -28.02
C MET A 106 19.40 4.92 -29.53
N SER A 107 19.85 6.00 -30.19
CA SER A 107 19.77 6.15 -31.64
C SER A 107 20.47 5.00 -32.37
N GLN A 108 21.71 4.66 -31.96
CA GLN A 108 22.47 3.56 -32.53
C GLN A 108 21.79 2.20 -32.29
N LYS A 109 21.25 1.97 -31.08
CA LYS A 109 20.54 0.74 -30.74
C LYS A 109 19.29 0.54 -31.62
N ILE A 110 18.45 1.57 -31.74
CA ILE A 110 17.23 1.53 -32.56
C ILE A 110 17.56 1.29 -34.05
N LEU A 111 18.57 2.00 -34.58
CA LEU A 111 18.97 1.85 -35.97
C LEU A 111 19.55 0.44 -36.23
N ALA A 112 20.39 -0.09 -35.36
CA ALA A 112 20.96 -1.42 -35.48
C ALA A 112 19.91 -2.54 -35.37
N ALA A 113 18.95 -2.39 -34.44
CA ALA A 113 17.89 -3.36 -34.24
C ALA A 113 16.75 -3.27 -35.25
N GLN A 114 16.68 -2.17 -36.01
CA GLN A 114 15.54 -1.86 -36.91
C GLN A 114 14.18 -1.92 -36.16
N SER A 115 14.17 -1.51 -34.89
CA SER A 115 13.04 -1.66 -33.97
C SER A 115 13.13 -0.64 -32.84
N CYS A 116 11.96 -0.21 -32.30
CA CYS A 116 11.90 0.54 -31.06
C CYS A 116 12.14 -0.33 -29.82
N ASN A 117 12.07 -1.66 -29.98
CA ASN A 117 12.25 -2.63 -28.88
C ASN A 117 13.74 -2.92 -28.70
N VAL A 118 14.42 -2.04 -27.99
CA VAL A 118 15.84 -2.10 -27.66
C VAL A 118 16.05 -1.94 -26.16
N ASP A 119 17.18 -2.44 -25.66
CA ASP A 119 17.54 -2.30 -24.26
C ASP A 119 17.72 -0.82 -23.90
N GLY A 120 17.17 -0.42 -22.76
CA GLY A 120 17.35 0.91 -22.19
C GLY A 120 18.81 1.18 -21.78
N VAL A 121 19.05 2.35 -21.23
CA VAL A 121 20.34 2.73 -20.64
C VAL A 121 20.21 2.74 -19.13
N SER A 122 21.06 1.98 -18.46
CA SER A 122 21.03 1.86 -17.00
C SER A 122 21.18 3.24 -16.33
N GLY A 123 20.32 3.51 -15.36
CA GLY A 123 20.26 4.79 -14.67
C GLY A 123 19.45 5.90 -15.36
N ALA A 124 18.97 5.68 -16.61
CA ALA A 124 18.16 6.65 -17.35
C ALA A 124 16.85 6.05 -17.91
N THR A 125 16.24 5.14 -17.17
CA THR A 125 15.10 4.30 -17.60
C THR A 125 13.93 5.13 -18.12
N VAL A 126 13.49 6.16 -17.38
CA VAL A 126 12.33 7.00 -17.78
C VAL A 126 12.58 7.69 -19.11
N THR A 127 13.77 8.26 -19.32
CA THR A 127 14.16 8.90 -20.59
C THR A 127 14.27 7.87 -21.72
N ALA A 128 14.84 6.67 -21.44
CA ALA A 128 14.93 5.60 -22.42
C ALA A 128 13.56 5.08 -22.86
N ASP A 129 12.63 4.96 -21.93
CA ASP A 129 11.24 4.54 -22.24
C ASP A 129 10.49 5.60 -23.03
N ALA A 130 10.71 6.88 -22.75
CA ALA A 130 10.18 7.96 -23.57
C ALA A 130 10.73 7.92 -25.01
N ILE A 131 12.03 7.64 -25.17
CA ILE A 131 12.64 7.44 -26.49
C ILE A 131 11.99 6.27 -27.24
N LYS A 132 11.82 5.12 -26.60
CA LYS A 132 11.17 3.94 -27.20
C LYS A 132 9.74 4.25 -27.62
N ALA A 133 8.95 4.91 -26.77
CA ALA A 133 7.58 5.29 -27.06
C ALA A 133 7.50 6.22 -28.29
N ALA A 134 8.31 7.27 -28.32
CA ALA A 134 8.37 8.17 -29.47
C ALA A 134 8.86 7.47 -30.76
N ALA A 135 9.81 6.53 -30.65
CA ALA A 135 10.27 5.72 -31.79
C ALA A 135 9.16 4.80 -32.31
N ALA A 136 8.37 4.16 -31.42
CA ALA A 136 7.22 3.34 -31.80
C ALA A 136 6.17 4.16 -32.56
N ASP A 137 5.92 5.39 -32.15
CA ASP A 137 5.03 6.30 -32.86
C ASP A 137 5.55 6.65 -34.27
N CYS A 138 6.85 6.92 -34.43
CA CYS A 138 7.46 7.14 -35.73
C CYS A 138 7.30 5.92 -36.65
N ILE A 139 7.54 4.70 -36.13
CA ILE A 139 7.38 3.44 -36.86
C ILE A 139 5.90 3.24 -37.24
N SER A 140 5.00 3.56 -36.31
CA SER A 140 3.55 3.46 -36.56
C SER A 140 3.08 4.40 -37.68
N GLN A 141 3.58 5.63 -37.70
CA GLN A 141 3.29 6.61 -38.76
C GLN A 141 3.83 6.13 -40.13
N ALA A 142 5.03 5.58 -40.17
CA ALA A 142 5.67 5.13 -41.41
C ALA A 142 5.05 3.82 -41.95
N SER A 143 4.65 2.90 -41.06
CA SER A 143 4.07 1.59 -41.47
C SER A 143 2.55 1.62 -41.68
N GLY A 144 1.86 2.63 -41.12
CA GLY A 144 0.39 2.66 -41.06
C GLY A 144 -0.21 1.61 -40.11
N GLN A 145 0.62 0.96 -39.27
CA GLN A 145 0.20 -0.06 -38.32
C GLN A 145 0.59 0.44 -36.89
N THR A 146 -0.25 0.20 -35.90
CA THR A 146 0.09 0.54 -34.51
C THR A 146 1.21 -0.38 -34.03
N VAL A 147 2.35 0.18 -33.70
CA VAL A 147 3.50 -0.54 -33.14
C VAL A 147 3.50 -0.29 -31.63
N ALA A 148 3.42 -1.37 -30.85
CA ALA A 148 3.58 -1.30 -29.40
C ALA A 148 5.08 -1.43 -29.06
N VAL A 149 5.51 -0.69 -28.05
CA VAL A 149 6.80 -0.94 -27.41
C VAL A 149 6.67 -2.28 -26.69
N GLU A 150 7.37 -3.31 -27.17
CA GLU A 150 7.61 -4.49 -26.34
C GLU A 150 8.59 -4.08 -25.25
N GLU A 151 8.10 -4.03 -24.03
CA GLU A 151 9.01 -3.94 -22.92
C GLU A 151 9.75 -5.27 -22.82
N ALA A 152 11.05 -5.22 -23.07
CA ALA A 152 11.89 -6.23 -22.50
C ALA A 152 11.61 -6.23 -21.00
N GLN A 153 10.99 -7.30 -20.49
CA GLN A 153 11.17 -7.66 -19.11
C GLN A 153 12.70 -7.83 -18.98
N GLU A 154 13.38 -6.78 -18.50
CA GLU A 154 14.71 -7.02 -17.97
C GLU A 154 14.50 -8.13 -16.94
N PRO A 155 15.18 -9.28 -17.05
CA PRO A 155 15.16 -10.27 -16.00
C PRO A 155 15.55 -9.49 -14.75
N ALA A 156 14.71 -9.53 -13.71
CA ALA A 156 14.99 -8.88 -12.44
C ALA A 156 16.47 -9.12 -12.13
N SER A 157 17.24 -8.06 -11.94
CA SER A 157 18.65 -8.24 -11.69
C SER A 157 18.75 -9.20 -10.53
N SER A 158 19.46 -10.31 -10.70
CA SER A 158 19.58 -11.31 -9.63
C SER A 158 20.28 -10.75 -8.40
N ASP A 159 20.76 -9.52 -8.50
CA ASP A 159 21.48 -8.78 -7.45
C ASP A 159 20.77 -7.46 -7.07
N TRP A 160 19.48 -7.54 -6.75
CA TRP A 160 18.71 -6.40 -6.22
C TRP A 160 19.31 -5.82 -4.93
N LEU A 161 20.05 -6.62 -4.17
CA LEU A 161 20.68 -6.19 -2.93
C LEU A 161 21.89 -5.27 -3.20
N GLY A 162 22.70 -5.59 -4.21
CA GLY A 162 23.94 -4.91 -4.47
C GLY A 162 24.96 -5.05 -3.32
N THR A 163 25.92 -4.16 -3.28
CA THR A 163 26.94 -4.10 -2.21
C THR A 163 26.76 -2.86 -1.35
N ALA A 164 27.15 -2.96 -0.07
CA ALA A 164 27.17 -1.80 0.82
C ALA A 164 28.05 -0.68 0.23
N PRO A 165 27.60 0.58 0.26
CA PRO A 165 28.41 1.69 -0.24
C PRO A 165 29.72 1.84 0.52
N GLU A 166 30.82 2.01 -0.19
CA GLU A 166 32.10 2.36 0.40
C GLU A 166 32.18 3.89 0.56
N ILE A 167 32.23 4.35 1.81
CA ILE A 167 32.37 5.78 2.13
C ILE A 167 33.76 5.98 2.70
N ALA A 168 34.58 6.84 2.05
CA ALA A 168 35.91 7.15 2.55
C ALA A 168 35.81 7.95 3.87
N GLU A 169 36.70 7.66 4.81
CA GLU A 169 36.73 8.34 6.11
C GLU A 169 36.86 9.88 5.97
N ALA A 170 37.54 10.33 4.93
CA ALA A 170 37.71 11.75 4.62
C ALA A 170 36.38 12.45 4.16
N ASP A 171 35.41 11.67 3.70
CA ASP A 171 34.14 12.20 3.21
C ASP A 171 33.11 12.34 4.37
N ILE A 172 33.40 11.76 5.53
CA ILE A 172 32.56 11.88 6.73
C ILE A 172 32.99 13.17 7.46
N THR A 173 32.14 14.18 7.35
CA THR A 173 32.50 15.53 7.83
C THR A 173 31.86 15.88 9.18
N GLU A 174 30.90 15.07 9.63
CA GLU A 174 30.22 15.23 10.92
C GLU A 174 30.20 13.90 11.68
N THR A 175 30.33 13.96 13.02
CA THR A 175 30.14 12.82 13.92
C THR A 175 29.24 13.23 15.07
N VAL A 176 28.22 12.41 15.35
CA VAL A 176 27.22 12.63 16.41
C VAL A 176 27.14 11.39 17.30
N ASP A 177 27.01 11.59 18.62
CA ASP A 177 26.85 10.51 19.58
C ASP A 177 25.47 10.57 20.24
N THR A 178 24.82 9.42 20.35
CA THR A 178 23.54 9.27 21.07
C THR A 178 23.53 7.95 21.86
N GLU A 179 22.51 7.74 22.71
CA GLU A 179 22.33 6.44 23.38
C GLU A 179 21.48 5.50 22.51
N VAL A 180 20.32 5.97 22.06
CA VAL A 180 19.41 5.21 21.19
C VAL A 180 19.23 5.95 19.87
N LEU A 181 19.48 5.27 18.79
CA LEU A 181 19.29 5.80 17.43
C LEU A 181 18.06 5.16 16.79
N VAL A 182 17.08 5.97 16.39
CA VAL A 182 15.87 5.56 15.67
C VAL A 182 16.01 5.99 14.21
N VAL A 183 15.91 5.04 13.28
CA VAL A 183 16.07 5.29 11.84
C VAL A 183 14.73 5.14 11.14
N GLY A 184 14.19 6.25 10.63
CA GLY A 184 12.85 6.37 10.05
C GLY A 184 11.81 6.78 11.09
N CYS A 185 10.97 7.76 10.72
CA CYS A 185 9.92 8.27 11.61
C CYS A 185 8.54 8.26 10.95
N GLY A 186 8.04 7.03 10.75
CA GLY A 186 6.63 6.72 10.49
C GLY A 186 5.97 6.14 11.74
N THR A 187 4.97 5.26 11.53
CA THR A 187 4.20 4.60 12.61
C THR A 187 5.08 4.00 13.71
N GLY A 188 6.13 3.26 13.33
CA GLY A 188 7.05 2.65 14.31
C GLY A 188 7.97 3.66 14.98
N GLY A 189 8.55 4.58 14.19
CA GLY A 189 9.56 5.52 14.68
C GLY A 189 9.05 6.48 15.73
N TRP A 190 7.84 7.02 15.58
CA TRP A 190 7.22 7.86 16.60
C TRP A 190 7.11 7.16 17.95
N ILE A 191 6.52 5.97 17.96
CA ILE A 191 6.30 5.20 19.19
C ILE A 191 7.63 4.79 19.82
N THR A 192 8.59 4.38 18.99
CA THR A 192 9.94 4.00 19.45
C THR A 192 10.66 5.17 20.09
N ALA A 193 10.66 6.34 19.44
CA ALA A 193 11.37 7.53 19.93
C ALA A 193 10.77 8.06 21.24
N MET A 194 9.43 8.20 21.30
CA MET A 194 8.74 8.63 22.51
C MET A 194 9.00 7.68 23.67
N THR A 195 8.86 6.36 23.45
CA THR A 195 9.06 5.37 24.51
C THR A 195 10.50 5.35 25.00
N ALA A 196 11.50 5.36 24.11
CA ALA A 196 12.90 5.35 24.53
C ALA A 196 13.27 6.60 25.35
N ALA A 197 12.72 7.76 24.98
CA ALA A 197 12.94 9.01 25.70
C ALA A 197 12.20 9.03 27.06
N GLU A 198 10.98 8.47 27.15
CA GLU A 198 10.26 8.27 28.41
C GLU A 198 11.02 7.36 29.38
N GLU A 199 11.73 6.35 28.88
CA GLU A 199 12.62 5.48 29.66
C GLU A 199 13.96 6.18 30.04
N GLY A 200 14.14 7.45 29.67
CA GLY A 200 15.26 8.29 30.06
C GLY A 200 16.50 8.19 29.18
N ALA A 201 16.43 7.56 28.03
CA ALA A 201 17.55 7.51 27.10
C ALA A 201 17.68 8.82 26.30
N LYS A 202 18.94 9.19 25.96
CA LYS A 202 19.18 10.20 24.93
C LYS A 202 18.85 9.62 23.57
N VAL A 203 17.85 10.17 22.88
CA VAL A 203 17.33 9.66 21.61
C VAL A 203 17.65 10.62 20.47
N LEU A 204 18.18 10.08 19.38
CA LEU A 204 18.27 10.76 18.08
C LEU A 204 17.43 10.04 17.05
N VAL A 205 16.59 10.78 16.33
CA VAL A 205 15.81 10.29 15.19
C VAL A 205 16.43 10.77 13.89
N VAL A 206 16.64 9.85 12.94
CA VAL A 206 17.05 10.13 11.56
C VAL A 206 15.88 9.85 10.62
N GLU A 207 15.46 10.84 9.84
CA GLU A 207 14.38 10.71 8.88
C GLU A 207 14.79 11.32 7.53
N LYS A 208 14.61 10.58 6.45
CA LYS A 208 15.02 11.01 5.09
C LYS A 208 14.19 12.15 4.51
N ARG A 209 12.98 12.37 5.04
CA ARG A 209 12.08 13.46 4.62
C ARG A 209 12.34 14.72 5.44
N GLU A 210 11.86 15.85 4.91
CA GLU A 210 11.86 17.14 5.61
C GLU A 210 10.97 17.15 6.86
N THR A 211 10.01 16.22 6.94
CA THR A 211 9.08 16.05 8.06
C THR A 211 8.84 14.59 8.33
N ALA A 212 8.62 14.22 9.58
CA ALA A 212 8.22 12.87 9.95
C ALA A 212 6.88 12.49 9.28
N THR A 213 6.74 11.22 8.93
CA THR A 213 5.51 10.69 8.32
C THR A 213 4.42 10.52 9.38
N GLY A 214 3.15 10.68 9.03
CA GLY A 214 2.03 10.38 9.92
C GLY A 214 1.93 8.90 10.28
N ILE A 215 1.30 8.62 11.41
CA ILE A 215 0.91 7.25 11.75
C ILE A 215 -0.32 6.84 10.95
N ARG A 216 -0.52 5.54 10.83
CA ARG A 216 -1.83 5.00 10.43
C ARG A 216 -2.79 5.08 11.62
N GLU A 217 -4.05 5.37 11.32
CA GLU A 217 -5.04 5.68 12.36
C GLU A 217 -5.77 4.45 12.88
N ASP A 218 -5.84 3.35 12.12
CA ASP A 218 -6.39 2.09 12.60
C ASP A 218 -5.31 1.32 13.37
N ILE A 219 -5.43 1.20 14.68
CA ILE A 219 -4.43 0.60 15.57
C ILE A 219 -4.98 -0.68 16.17
N GLY A 220 -4.49 -1.83 15.71
CA GLY A 220 -4.96 -3.14 16.16
C GLY A 220 -4.37 -3.55 17.50
N ALA A 221 -5.23 -3.81 18.47
CA ALA A 221 -4.83 -4.29 19.78
C ALA A 221 -5.84 -5.27 20.40
N ILE A 222 -5.37 -6.07 21.35
CA ILE A 222 -6.20 -6.99 22.12
C ILE A 222 -6.07 -6.66 23.60
N ASN A 223 -7.21 -6.63 24.29
CA ASN A 223 -7.30 -6.47 25.74
C ASN A 223 -6.95 -5.07 26.27
N SER A 224 -7.23 -4.02 25.48
CA SER A 224 -7.17 -2.63 25.94
C SER A 224 -8.27 -2.31 26.96
N LYS A 225 -8.13 -1.20 27.71
CA LYS A 225 -9.16 -0.68 28.61
C LYS A 225 -10.48 -0.42 27.86
N LEU A 226 -10.43 0.18 26.66
CA LEU A 226 -11.60 0.43 25.82
C LEU A 226 -12.32 -0.87 25.43
N GLN A 227 -11.58 -1.93 25.07
CA GLN A 227 -12.18 -3.23 24.81
C GLN A 227 -12.81 -3.83 26.06
N GLN A 228 -12.16 -3.73 27.22
CA GLN A 228 -12.70 -4.24 28.48
C GLN A 228 -14.01 -3.54 28.87
N GLU A 229 -14.12 -2.24 28.63
CA GLU A 229 -15.36 -1.48 28.81
C GLU A 229 -16.44 -1.93 27.82
N ALA A 230 -16.09 -2.05 26.54
CA ALA A 230 -17.03 -2.51 25.51
C ALA A 230 -17.55 -3.94 25.77
N ILE A 231 -16.70 -4.84 26.24
CA ILE A 231 -17.08 -6.23 26.60
C ILE A 231 -18.08 -6.26 27.78
N GLN A 232 -18.03 -5.31 28.72
CA GLN A 232 -19.02 -5.24 29.79
C GLN A 232 -20.43 -4.93 29.25
N GLU A 233 -20.52 -4.15 28.17
CA GLU A 233 -21.79 -3.82 27.52
C GLU A 233 -22.21 -4.90 26.51
N ASN A 234 -21.25 -5.47 25.79
CA ASN A 234 -21.45 -6.53 24.80
C ASN A 234 -20.39 -7.63 24.94
N PRO A 235 -20.66 -8.72 25.71
CA PRO A 235 -19.70 -9.83 25.92
C PRO A 235 -19.25 -10.54 24.63
N GLU A 236 -19.97 -10.42 23.52
CA GLU A 236 -19.61 -11.04 22.24
C GLU A 236 -18.39 -10.37 21.58
N LEU A 237 -18.02 -9.16 22.03
CA LEU A 237 -16.79 -8.48 21.60
C LEU A 237 -15.52 -9.09 22.23
N ALA A 238 -15.65 -10.02 23.17
CA ALA A 238 -14.50 -10.65 23.80
C ALA A 238 -13.67 -11.44 22.79
N ILE A 239 -12.37 -11.23 22.81
CA ILE A 239 -11.42 -11.91 21.94
C ILE A 239 -10.68 -12.97 22.76
N ASP A 240 -10.87 -14.24 22.41
CA ASP A 240 -10.05 -15.32 22.97
C ASP A 240 -8.65 -15.26 22.37
N LYS A 241 -7.64 -15.15 23.25
CA LYS A 241 -6.24 -15.01 22.82
C LYS A 241 -5.73 -16.23 22.05
N MET A 242 -6.22 -17.44 22.39
CA MET A 242 -5.79 -18.65 21.71
C MET A 242 -6.49 -18.79 20.36
N GLU A 243 -7.78 -18.43 20.27
CA GLU A 243 -8.49 -18.34 19.01
C GLU A 243 -7.80 -17.35 18.07
N ALA A 244 -7.47 -16.13 18.56
CA ALA A 244 -6.74 -15.14 17.79
C ALA A 244 -5.37 -15.65 17.28
N MET A 245 -4.62 -16.34 18.15
CA MET A 245 -3.35 -16.98 17.77
C MET A 245 -3.55 -17.98 16.64
N GLN A 246 -4.51 -18.89 16.78
CA GLN A 246 -4.78 -19.92 15.79
C GLN A 246 -5.22 -19.34 14.46
N GLU A 247 -6.04 -18.27 14.51
CA GLU A 247 -6.52 -17.60 13.33
C GLU A 247 -5.39 -16.88 12.59
N LEU A 248 -4.52 -16.16 13.29
CA LEU A 248 -3.35 -15.52 12.68
C LEU A 248 -2.39 -16.53 12.04
N VAL A 249 -2.18 -17.69 12.68
CA VAL A 249 -1.42 -18.80 12.09
C VAL A 249 -2.10 -19.36 10.84
N ARG A 250 -3.44 -19.45 10.84
CA ARG A 250 -4.23 -19.91 9.68
C ARG A 250 -4.07 -18.98 8.48
N TYR A 251 -4.14 -17.66 8.70
CA TYR A 251 -3.93 -16.67 7.63
C TYR A 251 -2.54 -16.78 6.98
N GLY A 252 -1.53 -17.05 7.76
CA GLY A 252 -0.17 -17.26 7.26
C GLY A 252 0.10 -18.69 6.79
N ALA A 253 -0.92 -19.56 6.66
CA ALA A 253 -0.78 -20.97 6.29
C ALA A 253 0.27 -21.72 7.13
N GLY A 254 0.51 -21.29 8.36
CA GLY A 254 1.52 -21.86 9.26
C GLY A 254 2.96 -21.36 9.06
N TYR A 255 3.21 -20.49 8.09
CA TYR A 255 4.55 -19.92 7.82
C TYR A 255 4.91 -18.71 8.69
N VAL A 256 4.24 -18.52 9.81
CA VAL A 256 4.42 -17.36 10.71
C VAL A 256 5.15 -17.77 11.99
N ASP A 257 5.86 -16.83 12.58
CA ASP A 257 6.45 -16.99 13.91
C ASP A 257 5.39 -16.71 14.98
N SER A 258 4.93 -17.78 15.62
CA SER A 258 3.91 -17.71 16.68
C SER A 258 4.38 -16.98 17.93
N ASP A 259 5.69 -16.87 18.16
CA ASP A 259 6.23 -16.14 19.31
C ASP A 259 6.12 -14.63 19.10
N LEU A 260 6.32 -14.14 17.87
CA LEU A 260 6.05 -12.74 17.51
C LEU A 260 4.56 -12.40 17.61
N ILE A 261 3.68 -13.31 17.18
CA ILE A 261 2.23 -13.14 17.35
C ILE A 261 1.89 -13.03 18.84
N ARG A 262 2.52 -13.86 19.68
CA ARG A 262 2.31 -13.85 21.14
C ARG A 262 2.73 -12.54 21.79
N VAL A 263 3.82 -11.91 21.34
CA VAL A 263 4.22 -10.58 21.81
C VAL A 263 3.10 -9.58 21.53
N TRP A 264 2.59 -9.53 20.29
CA TRP A 264 1.49 -8.63 19.95
C TRP A 264 0.22 -8.91 20.78
N ILE A 265 -0.21 -10.16 20.90
CA ILE A 265 -1.41 -10.53 21.65
C ILE A 265 -1.31 -10.11 23.14
N ASN A 266 -0.11 -10.17 23.72
CA ASN A 266 0.07 -9.88 25.14
C ASN A 266 0.32 -8.42 25.44
N GLU A 267 0.92 -7.64 24.54
CA GLU A 267 1.41 -6.30 24.83
C GLU A 267 0.67 -5.18 24.08
N SER A 268 -0.10 -5.52 23.03
CA SER A 268 -0.79 -4.50 22.23
C SER A 268 -1.82 -3.69 23.02
N GLY A 269 -2.52 -4.32 23.98
CA GLY A 269 -3.48 -3.62 24.83
C GLY A 269 -2.83 -2.56 25.70
N GLU A 270 -1.70 -2.89 26.35
CA GLU A 270 -0.94 -1.91 27.15
C GLU A 270 -0.36 -0.79 26.29
N MET A 271 0.10 -1.13 25.09
CA MET A 271 0.60 -0.12 24.13
C MET A 271 -0.49 0.88 23.75
N VAL A 272 -1.69 0.40 23.42
CA VAL A 272 -2.82 1.28 23.06
C VAL A 272 -3.29 2.09 24.27
N ASP A 273 -3.35 1.50 25.46
CA ASP A 273 -3.70 2.21 26.68
C ASP A 273 -2.73 3.36 26.95
N TRP A 274 -1.41 3.12 26.81
CA TRP A 274 -0.39 4.17 26.94
C TRP A 274 -0.57 5.28 25.90
N LEU A 275 -0.83 4.91 24.64
CA LEU A 275 -1.05 5.91 23.58
C LEU A 275 -2.33 6.72 23.83
N THR A 276 -3.40 6.07 24.29
CA THR A 276 -4.64 6.72 24.68
C THR A 276 -4.41 7.75 25.79
N ASP A 277 -3.72 7.35 26.88
CA ASP A 277 -3.37 8.23 28.01
C ASP A 277 -2.55 9.45 27.53
N LEU A 278 -1.59 9.27 26.58
CA LEU A 278 -0.80 10.35 25.98
C LEU A 278 -1.67 11.33 25.19
N LEU A 279 -2.51 10.80 24.31
CA LEU A 279 -3.37 11.58 23.42
C LEU A 279 -4.43 12.35 24.21
N GLU A 280 -5.07 11.74 25.20
CA GLU A 280 -6.05 12.38 26.05
C GLU A 280 -5.41 13.46 26.95
N LYS A 281 -4.20 13.21 27.46
CA LYS A 281 -3.43 14.20 28.23
C LYS A 281 -3.12 15.45 27.40
N SER A 282 -2.90 15.31 26.10
CA SER A 282 -2.71 16.46 25.20
C SER A 282 -3.95 17.35 25.09
N GLY A 283 -5.13 16.83 25.38
CA GLY A 283 -6.43 17.51 25.19
C GLY A 283 -6.87 17.63 23.72
N ASN A 284 -6.06 17.13 22.79
CA ASN A 284 -6.30 17.27 21.37
C ASN A 284 -7.08 16.09 20.78
N TYR A 285 -6.91 14.90 21.36
CA TYR A 285 -7.48 13.67 20.85
C TYR A 285 -8.17 12.85 21.94
N TYR A 286 -9.07 11.97 21.50
CA TYR A 286 -9.60 10.87 22.27
C TYR A 286 -9.51 9.59 21.41
N MET A 287 -9.47 8.42 22.03
CA MET A 287 -9.44 7.13 21.35
C MET A 287 -10.85 6.52 21.33
N SER A 288 -11.23 5.88 20.24
CA SER A 288 -12.41 5.04 20.16
C SER A 288 -12.07 3.62 19.73
N LEU A 289 -12.86 2.66 20.21
CA LEU A 289 -12.81 1.29 19.69
C LEU A 289 -13.63 1.22 18.41
N GLU A 290 -13.00 0.83 17.32
CA GLU A 290 -13.65 0.51 16.07
C GLU A 290 -13.91 -0.99 15.95
N GLY A 291 -14.89 -1.31 15.17
CA GLY A 291 -15.24 -2.68 14.92
C GLY A 291 -16.43 -3.14 15.72
N GLY A 292 -16.96 -4.19 15.26
CA GLY A 292 -18.09 -4.89 15.81
C GLY A 292 -17.88 -6.37 15.58
N ILE A 293 -18.75 -7.13 16.14
CA ILE A 293 -18.96 -8.50 15.72
C ILE A 293 -19.78 -8.44 14.44
N GLY A 294 -19.41 -9.25 13.46
CA GLY A 294 -20.24 -9.50 12.30
C GLY A 294 -21.61 -10.05 12.67
N ASN A 295 -22.43 -10.33 11.68
CA ASN A 295 -23.77 -10.87 11.90
C ASN A 295 -23.72 -12.22 12.66
N THR A 296 -24.11 -12.19 13.93
CA THR A 296 -24.11 -13.38 14.79
C THR A 296 -25.27 -14.34 14.48
N ALA A 297 -26.31 -13.88 13.79
CA ALA A 297 -27.44 -14.72 13.38
C ALA A 297 -27.10 -15.64 12.18
N ASP A 298 -26.13 -15.26 11.38
CA ASP A 298 -25.60 -16.05 10.28
C ASP A 298 -24.08 -15.84 10.24
N PRO A 299 -23.36 -16.43 11.21
CA PRO A 299 -21.93 -16.23 11.33
C PRO A 299 -21.26 -16.73 10.06
N GLY A 300 -20.58 -15.83 9.38
CA GLY A 300 -19.78 -16.17 8.23
C GLY A 300 -18.67 -17.15 8.60
N ARG A 301 -18.02 -17.68 7.58
CA ARG A 301 -16.86 -18.57 7.76
C ARG A 301 -15.69 -17.84 8.41
N ASP A 302 -15.58 -16.56 8.16
CA ASP A 302 -14.48 -15.70 8.59
C ASP A 302 -14.99 -14.66 9.60
N LYS A 303 -14.46 -14.74 10.82
CA LYS A 303 -14.85 -13.88 11.95
C LYS A 303 -14.07 -12.58 11.93
N ALA A 304 -14.74 -11.46 12.06
CA ALA A 304 -14.14 -10.17 12.34
C ALA A 304 -13.87 -9.99 13.84
N TYR A 305 -12.74 -9.37 14.17
CA TYR A 305 -12.30 -9.11 15.53
C TYR A 305 -12.28 -7.61 15.80
N ALA A 306 -12.91 -7.18 16.91
CA ALA A 306 -12.96 -5.78 17.32
C ALA A 306 -11.62 -5.32 17.90
N THR A 307 -10.57 -5.30 17.06
CA THR A 307 -9.21 -4.93 17.44
C THR A 307 -8.85 -3.48 17.13
N GLY A 308 -9.60 -2.80 16.25
CA GLY A 308 -9.29 -1.46 15.75
C GLY A 308 -9.50 -0.38 16.81
N HIS A 309 -8.52 0.49 16.98
CA HIS A 309 -8.61 1.69 17.80
C HIS A 309 -8.25 2.89 16.94
N SER A 310 -9.07 3.94 16.99
CA SER A 310 -8.86 5.15 16.18
C SER A 310 -8.80 6.40 17.03
N PRO A 311 -7.76 7.22 16.85
CA PRO A 311 -7.65 8.52 17.47
C PRO A 311 -8.52 9.55 16.73
N HIS A 312 -9.34 10.27 17.45
CA HIS A 312 -10.21 11.34 16.91
C HIS A 312 -9.88 12.67 17.57
N LYS A 313 -9.87 13.75 16.78
CA LYS A 313 -9.73 15.11 17.30
C LYS A 313 -10.90 15.46 18.21
N THR A 314 -10.60 16.13 19.32
CA THR A 314 -11.65 16.78 20.13
C THR A 314 -12.32 17.90 19.34
N GLU A 315 -13.54 18.33 19.75
CA GLU A 315 -14.24 19.45 19.10
C GLU A 315 -13.40 20.75 19.08
N ALA A 316 -12.52 20.94 20.05
CA ALA A 316 -11.62 22.09 20.13
C ALA A 316 -10.50 21.95 19.09
N ALA A 317 -9.83 20.82 19.05
CA ALA A 317 -8.72 20.55 18.14
C ALA A 317 -9.16 20.48 16.66
N ALA A 318 -10.40 20.07 16.39
CA ALA A 318 -10.96 20.02 15.04
C ALA A 318 -11.13 21.42 14.38
N LYS A 319 -11.03 22.50 15.15
CA LYS A 319 -11.11 23.87 14.65
C LYS A 319 -9.74 24.46 14.27
N ASP A 320 -8.68 23.74 14.54
CA ASP A 320 -7.32 24.13 14.24
C ASP A 320 -6.63 23.06 13.38
N ASP A 321 -6.38 23.40 12.14
CA ASP A 321 -5.75 22.50 11.17
C ASP A 321 -4.27 22.24 11.49
N ALA A 322 -3.61 23.10 12.29
CA ALA A 322 -2.25 22.91 12.73
C ALA A 322 -2.12 21.77 13.77
N ILE A 323 -3.20 21.45 14.47
CA ILE A 323 -3.23 20.31 15.38
C ILE A 323 -3.40 19.03 14.58
N THR A 324 -2.36 18.24 14.52
CA THR A 324 -2.32 16.91 13.89
C THR A 324 -1.75 15.89 14.86
N LEU A 325 -1.88 14.59 14.58
CA LEU A 325 -1.19 13.57 15.37
C LEU A 325 0.32 13.81 15.39
N ASN A 326 0.90 14.15 14.25
CA ASN A 326 2.33 14.47 14.15
C ASN A 326 2.72 15.65 15.03
N SER A 327 1.95 16.76 15.01
CA SER A 327 2.26 17.92 15.85
C SER A 327 2.13 17.60 17.34
N THR A 328 1.17 16.74 17.71
CA THR A 328 0.99 16.29 19.11
C THR A 328 2.15 15.40 19.55
N PHE A 329 2.61 14.47 18.70
CA PHE A 329 3.78 13.63 19.00
C PHE A 329 5.08 14.42 19.00
N GLN A 330 5.23 15.37 18.06
CA GLN A 330 6.39 16.26 18.03
C GLN A 330 6.51 17.06 19.32
N GLN A 331 5.41 17.66 19.80
CA GLN A 331 5.40 18.36 21.06
C GLN A 331 5.84 17.46 22.23
N HIS A 332 5.34 16.23 22.29
CA HIS A 332 5.74 15.29 23.35
C HIS A 332 7.22 14.91 23.25
N CYS A 333 7.73 14.66 22.05
CA CYS A 333 9.16 14.42 21.81
C CYS A 333 10.03 15.62 22.22
N ASP A 334 9.60 16.84 21.93
CA ASP A 334 10.32 18.06 22.28
C ASP A 334 10.38 18.24 23.79
N GLU A 335 9.28 17.96 24.52
CA GLU A 335 9.23 17.96 26.00
C GLU A 335 10.19 16.92 26.60
N LEU A 336 10.42 15.80 25.94
CA LEU A 336 11.33 14.73 26.35
C LEU A 336 12.79 14.95 25.88
N GLY A 337 13.04 15.96 25.03
CA GLY A 337 14.37 16.28 24.52
C GLY A 337 14.88 15.34 23.42
N VAL A 338 13.99 14.76 22.63
CA VAL A 338 14.36 13.96 21.44
C VAL A 338 15.05 14.85 20.42
N GLU A 339 16.20 14.42 19.93
CA GLU A 339 16.97 15.13 18.89
C GLU A 339 16.58 14.60 17.49
N TRP A 340 16.66 15.48 16.46
CA TRP A 340 16.21 15.16 15.10
C TRP A 340 17.26 15.49 14.05
N LYS A 341 17.44 14.58 13.07
CA LYS A 341 18.08 14.84 11.79
C LYS A 341 17.08 14.49 10.69
N LEU A 342 16.37 15.52 10.24
CA LEU A 342 15.46 15.44 9.09
C LEU A 342 16.24 15.62 7.78
N SER A 343 15.62 15.30 6.65
CA SER A 343 16.28 15.28 5.33
C SER A 343 17.58 14.46 5.34
N THR A 344 17.67 13.43 6.19
CA THR A 344 18.89 12.66 6.42
C THR A 344 18.61 11.17 6.17
N SER A 345 19.31 10.58 5.21
CA SER A 345 19.08 9.21 4.76
C SER A 345 20.09 8.24 5.37
N LEU A 346 19.62 7.07 5.80
CA LEU A 346 20.49 5.93 6.14
C LEU A 346 21.27 5.49 4.88
N VAL A 347 22.60 5.40 4.97
CA VAL A 347 23.46 4.88 3.92
C VAL A 347 23.87 3.44 4.22
N LYS A 348 24.43 3.18 5.40
CA LYS A 348 24.80 1.84 5.88
C LYS A 348 24.91 1.80 7.40
N LEU A 349 24.89 0.59 7.94
CA LEU A 349 25.23 0.32 9.34
C LEU A 349 26.76 0.25 9.51
N GLU A 350 27.24 0.64 10.68
CA GLU A 350 28.61 0.44 11.10
C GLU A 350 28.72 -0.65 12.16
N GLN A 351 29.69 -1.52 12.04
CA GLN A 351 29.94 -2.64 12.95
C GLN A 351 31.37 -2.59 13.48
N ASP A 352 31.56 -3.04 14.70
CA ASP A 352 32.88 -3.29 15.27
C ASP A 352 33.50 -4.60 14.73
N GLU A 353 34.71 -4.92 15.20
CA GLU A 353 35.45 -6.13 14.82
C GLU A 353 34.74 -7.45 15.18
N ASN A 354 33.74 -7.41 16.08
CA ASN A 354 32.96 -8.55 16.51
C ASN A 354 31.62 -8.67 15.77
N GLY A 355 31.31 -7.72 14.86
CA GLY A 355 30.05 -7.67 14.14
C GLY A 355 28.91 -6.97 14.89
N LYS A 356 29.18 -6.37 16.05
CA LYS A 356 28.20 -5.57 16.78
C LYS A 356 27.94 -4.26 16.04
N VAL A 357 26.67 -3.91 15.86
CA VAL A 357 26.29 -2.61 15.28
C VAL A 357 26.50 -1.52 16.34
N THR A 358 27.32 -0.54 15.96
CA THR A 358 27.75 0.60 16.82
C THR A 358 27.19 1.92 16.37
N GLY A 359 26.57 1.98 15.18
CA GLY A 359 26.02 3.19 14.62
C GLY A 359 25.66 3.05 13.14
N ILE A 360 25.57 4.19 12.48
CA ILE A 360 25.29 4.29 11.03
C ILE A 360 26.18 5.34 10.38
N ILE A 361 26.35 5.20 9.06
CA ILE A 361 26.64 6.32 8.18
C ILE A 361 25.32 6.80 7.58
N ALA A 362 25.05 8.08 7.68
CA ALA A 362 23.93 8.76 7.08
C ALA A 362 24.42 9.83 6.10
N GLN A 363 23.54 10.28 5.21
CA GLN A 363 23.81 11.37 4.27
C GLN A 363 22.76 12.47 4.45
N ASP A 364 23.21 13.70 4.66
CA ASP A 364 22.35 14.88 4.63
C ASP A 364 21.84 15.14 3.21
N GLY A 365 20.54 15.25 3.03
CA GLY A 365 19.93 15.47 1.73
C GLY A 365 20.01 16.91 1.22
N ASN A 366 20.37 17.87 2.09
CA ASN A 366 20.45 19.29 1.70
C ASN A 366 21.75 19.63 0.97
N ASP A 367 22.88 19.07 1.41
CA ASP A 367 24.20 19.34 0.84
C ASP A 367 25.01 18.08 0.49
N GLY A 368 24.50 16.91 0.84
CA GLY A 368 25.06 15.61 0.46
C GLY A 368 26.24 15.15 1.30
N HIS A 369 26.61 15.85 2.38
CA HIS A 369 27.72 15.41 3.22
C HIS A 369 27.36 14.16 4.03
N TYR A 370 28.38 13.37 4.40
CA TYR A 370 28.18 12.17 5.21
C TYR A 370 28.37 12.45 6.71
N ILE A 371 27.50 11.82 7.48
CA ILE A 371 27.41 11.94 8.93
C ILE A 371 27.60 10.56 9.55
N ARG A 372 28.57 10.42 10.47
CA ARG A 372 28.65 9.24 11.33
C ARG A 372 27.79 9.47 12.57
N ILE A 373 26.92 8.52 12.88
CA ILE A 373 26.10 8.59 14.10
C ILE A 373 26.37 7.34 14.91
N ASN A 374 27.09 7.53 16.04
CA ASN A 374 27.39 6.45 16.97
C ASN A 374 26.28 6.29 18.00
N THR A 375 26.05 5.05 18.43
CA THR A 375 25.11 4.76 19.51
C THR A 375 25.76 3.88 20.58
N SER A 376 25.45 4.14 21.84
CA SER A 376 25.99 3.34 22.95
C SER A 376 25.09 2.18 23.35
N LYS A 377 23.76 2.24 23.05
CA LYS A 377 22.77 1.23 23.43
C LYS A 377 22.24 0.42 22.26
N GLY A 378 22.02 1.05 21.10
CA GLY A 378 21.58 0.34 19.89
C GLY A 378 20.90 1.20 18.85
N VAL A 379 20.77 0.62 17.65
CA VAL A 379 20.06 1.17 16.50
C VAL A 379 18.75 0.45 16.34
N ILE A 380 17.64 1.18 16.22
CA ILE A 380 16.29 0.63 15.95
C ILE A 380 15.85 1.10 14.56
N ILE A 381 15.74 0.18 13.62
CA ILE A 381 15.32 0.46 12.25
C ILE A 381 13.79 0.45 12.15
N CYS A 382 13.22 1.60 11.77
CA CYS A 382 11.79 1.84 11.56
C CYS A 382 11.50 2.34 10.14
N ALA A 383 12.30 1.91 9.15
CA ALA A 383 12.39 2.52 7.82
C ALA A 383 11.32 2.05 6.82
N GLY A 384 10.33 1.25 7.26
CA GLY A 384 9.29 0.71 6.38
C GLY A 384 9.78 -0.40 5.45
N GLY A 385 8.89 -0.86 4.56
CA GLY A 385 9.17 -1.92 3.60
C GLY A 385 9.81 -1.42 2.30
N TYR A 386 9.57 -2.16 1.20
CA TYR A 386 10.16 -1.88 -0.12
C TYR A 386 9.11 -1.74 -1.25
N ALA A 387 7.87 -1.43 -0.90
CA ALA A 387 6.76 -1.36 -1.85
C ALA A 387 7.00 -0.43 -3.05
N CYS A 388 7.82 0.61 -2.89
CA CYS A 388 8.16 1.58 -3.95
C CYS A 388 9.48 1.27 -4.66
N ASN A 389 10.16 0.20 -4.30
CA ASN A 389 11.37 -0.27 -4.97
C ASN A 389 10.99 -1.38 -5.97
N THR A 390 10.86 -1.00 -7.24
CA THR A 390 10.43 -1.91 -8.29
C THR A 390 11.37 -3.10 -8.46
N GLU A 391 12.67 -2.89 -8.35
CA GLU A 391 13.69 -3.94 -8.48
C GLU A 391 13.53 -4.98 -7.36
N MET A 392 13.36 -4.54 -6.11
CA MET A 392 13.07 -5.44 -5.00
C MET A 392 11.71 -6.15 -5.17
N MET A 393 10.68 -5.43 -5.64
CA MET A 393 9.36 -6.02 -5.89
C MET A 393 9.43 -7.08 -7.00
N GLN A 394 10.15 -6.83 -8.09
CA GLN A 394 10.34 -7.80 -9.17
C GLN A 394 11.11 -9.04 -8.70
N ALA A 395 12.12 -8.86 -7.86
CA ALA A 395 12.93 -9.96 -7.35
C ALA A 395 12.22 -10.78 -6.25
N LEU A 396 11.48 -10.12 -5.37
CA LEU A 396 10.96 -10.73 -4.15
C LEU A 396 9.45 -11.03 -4.21
N GLN A 397 8.67 -10.24 -4.96
CA GLN A 397 7.20 -10.38 -5.06
C GLN A 397 6.68 -10.08 -6.48
N PRO A 398 7.16 -10.77 -7.52
CA PRO A 398 6.75 -10.52 -8.90
C PRO A 398 5.23 -10.70 -9.10
N GLN A 399 4.63 -11.69 -8.44
CA GLN A 399 3.18 -11.93 -8.49
C GLN A 399 2.35 -10.73 -8.01
N THR A 400 2.82 -10.01 -6.99
CA THR A 400 2.14 -8.79 -6.50
C THR A 400 2.15 -7.70 -7.57
N LEU A 401 3.23 -7.57 -8.34
CA LEU A 401 3.32 -6.62 -9.45
C LEU A 401 2.39 -6.97 -10.60
N GLU A 402 2.18 -8.26 -10.87
CA GLU A 402 1.27 -8.74 -11.92
C GLU A 402 -0.21 -8.48 -11.55
N MET A 403 -0.55 -8.53 -10.26
CA MET A 403 -1.91 -8.36 -9.76
C MET A 403 -2.29 -6.91 -9.50
N LYS A 404 -1.33 -6.03 -9.31
CA LYS A 404 -1.61 -4.67 -8.88
C LYS A 404 -2.26 -3.83 -9.97
N ILE A 405 -3.12 -2.92 -9.54
CA ILE A 405 -3.61 -1.80 -10.33
C ILE A 405 -2.98 -0.48 -9.86
N ASN A 406 -2.67 -0.34 -8.57
CA ASN A 406 -1.98 0.85 -8.06
C ASN A 406 -1.23 0.57 -6.75
N TYR A 407 -0.39 1.54 -6.33
CA TYR A 407 0.23 1.61 -5.01
C TYR A 407 -0.39 2.75 -4.20
N SER A 408 -0.65 2.55 -2.91
CA SER A 408 -1.17 3.61 -2.04
C SER A 408 -0.08 4.48 -1.43
N LEU A 409 1.13 3.95 -1.31
CA LEU A 409 2.25 4.68 -0.73
C LEU A 409 3.16 5.18 -1.83
N GLY A 410 3.38 6.49 -1.85
CA GLY A 410 4.39 7.11 -2.68
C GLY A 410 5.80 6.68 -2.30
N SER A 411 6.78 7.37 -2.79
CA SER A 411 8.21 7.08 -2.82
C SER A 411 8.94 6.88 -1.47
N THR A 412 8.27 6.50 -0.38
CA THR A 412 8.92 6.43 0.95
C THR A 412 9.39 5.05 1.37
N CYS A 413 8.79 3.98 0.83
CA CYS A 413 9.12 2.59 1.19
C CYS A 413 10.07 2.00 0.14
N ASP A 414 11.34 2.43 0.15
CA ASP A 414 12.34 2.09 -0.87
C ASP A 414 13.24 0.89 -0.53
N GLY A 415 13.03 0.27 0.64
CA GLY A 415 13.81 -0.88 1.08
C GLY A 415 15.21 -0.56 1.61
N SER A 416 15.58 0.70 1.74
CA SER A 416 16.92 1.11 2.20
C SER A 416 17.29 0.54 3.57
N GLY A 417 16.34 0.51 4.51
CA GLY A 417 16.55 -0.10 5.83
C GLY A 417 16.82 -1.60 5.74
N ILE A 418 16.07 -2.33 4.89
CA ILE A 418 16.25 -3.77 4.68
C ILE A 418 17.63 -4.05 4.05
N LYS A 419 18.00 -3.30 3.00
CA LYS A 419 19.33 -3.43 2.38
C LYS A 419 20.44 -3.19 3.38
N ALA A 420 20.35 -2.12 4.18
CA ALA A 420 21.37 -1.80 5.19
C ALA A 420 21.53 -2.91 6.24
N MET A 421 20.42 -3.48 6.71
CA MET A 421 20.45 -4.62 7.65
C MET A 421 21.04 -5.87 7.00
N MET A 422 20.72 -6.17 5.75
CA MET A 422 21.24 -7.33 5.03
C MET A 422 22.74 -7.19 4.74
N TRP A 423 23.25 -6.00 4.41
CA TRP A 423 24.68 -5.74 4.28
C TRP A 423 25.42 -5.95 5.60
N ALA A 424 24.74 -5.74 6.74
CA ALA A 424 25.29 -6.04 8.07
C ALA A 424 25.13 -7.52 8.48
N GLY A 425 24.63 -8.38 7.57
CA GLY A 425 24.51 -9.84 7.80
C GLY A 425 23.13 -10.34 8.13
N ALA A 426 22.09 -9.48 8.14
CA ALA A 426 20.72 -9.89 8.45
C ALA A 426 20.17 -10.92 7.46
N GLY A 427 19.39 -11.90 7.99
CA GLY A 427 18.58 -12.81 7.20
C GLY A 427 17.24 -12.20 6.82
N LEU A 428 16.87 -12.30 5.54
CA LEU A 428 15.55 -11.92 5.05
C LEU A 428 14.51 -13.00 5.39
N ASP A 429 13.27 -12.60 5.66
CA ASP A 429 12.15 -13.53 5.76
C ASP A 429 11.94 -14.22 4.39
N PRO A 430 11.96 -15.57 4.33
CA PRO A 430 11.81 -16.30 3.08
C PRO A 430 10.37 -16.29 2.56
N THR A 431 9.40 -15.90 3.39
CA THR A 431 7.99 -15.86 2.99
C THR A 431 7.64 -14.50 2.36
N HIS A 432 6.83 -14.55 1.32
CA HIS A 432 6.33 -13.34 0.69
C HIS A 432 5.04 -12.90 1.38
N ALA A 433 4.96 -11.64 1.76
CA ALA A 433 3.75 -11.05 2.32
C ALA A 433 3.62 -9.59 1.89
N SER A 434 2.48 -9.27 1.35
CA SER A 434 2.08 -7.89 1.04
C SER A 434 0.71 -7.63 1.62
N MET A 435 0.44 -6.39 1.96
CA MET A 435 -0.93 -5.95 2.25
C MET A 435 -1.51 -5.36 0.97
N MET A 436 -2.56 -5.99 0.48
CA MET A 436 -3.29 -5.57 -0.70
C MET A 436 -4.77 -5.37 -0.39
N PHE A 437 -5.37 -4.39 -1.05
CA PHE A 437 -6.81 -4.16 -0.98
C PHE A 437 -7.44 -4.33 -2.35
N ASN A 438 -8.66 -4.78 -2.40
CA ASN A 438 -9.48 -4.78 -3.60
C ASN A 438 -10.26 -3.46 -3.80
N ARG A 439 -9.67 -2.34 -3.39
CA ARG A 439 -10.26 -0.99 -3.47
C ARG A 439 -9.73 -0.17 -4.64
N CYS A 440 -9.33 -0.80 -5.71
CA CYS A 440 -8.74 -0.12 -6.84
C CYS A 440 -9.41 -0.54 -8.13
N CYS A 441 -9.58 0.41 -9.05
CA CYS A 441 -10.19 0.18 -10.35
C CYS A 441 -9.32 0.71 -11.48
N CYS A 442 -9.50 0.13 -12.67
CA CYS A 442 -8.94 0.61 -13.91
C CYS A 442 -10.03 0.75 -14.98
N LEU A 443 -9.67 1.32 -16.12
CA LEU A 443 -10.59 1.45 -17.26
C LEU A 443 -10.99 0.07 -17.80
N PRO A 444 -12.17 -0.09 -18.43
CA PRO A 444 -12.59 -1.34 -19.05
C PRO A 444 -11.64 -1.88 -20.14
N THR A 445 -10.75 -1.04 -20.64
CA THR A 445 -9.72 -1.38 -21.64
C THR A 445 -8.38 -1.75 -21.03
N GLU A 446 -8.21 -1.60 -19.70
CA GLU A 446 -6.99 -1.88 -18.97
C GLU A 446 -7.09 -3.20 -18.20
N THR A 447 -5.96 -3.73 -17.78
CA THR A 447 -5.83 -4.93 -16.95
C THR A 447 -4.86 -4.65 -15.80
N ALA A 448 -4.77 -5.55 -14.80
CA ALA A 448 -3.73 -5.48 -13.80
C ALA A 448 -2.34 -5.62 -14.44
N GLY A 449 -1.35 -5.15 -13.73
CA GLY A 449 0.05 -5.26 -14.11
C GLY A 449 0.88 -4.11 -13.59
N TYR A 450 2.17 -4.25 -13.74
CA TYR A 450 3.19 -3.33 -13.24
C TYR A 450 2.95 -1.86 -13.62
N LYS A 451 2.47 -1.59 -14.84
CA LYS A 451 2.27 -0.23 -15.37
C LYS A 451 0.90 0.37 -15.09
N THR A 452 -0.07 -0.42 -14.71
CA THR A 452 -1.43 0.07 -14.49
C THR A 452 -1.44 1.00 -13.28
N ASN A 453 -2.02 2.19 -13.47
CA ASN A 453 -2.16 3.21 -12.45
C ASN A 453 -3.64 3.59 -12.32
N GLY A 454 -4.38 2.83 -11.53
CA GLY A 454 -5.81 2.98 -11.34
C GLY A 454 -6.21 4.04 -10.32
N LYS A 455 -7.49 4.01 -9.96
CA LYS A 455 -8.10 4.93 -9.00
C LYS A 455 -8.71 4.19 -7.83
N TRP A 456 -8.96 4.90 -6.72
CA TRP A 456 -9.69 4.35 -5.59
C TRP A 456 -11.14 4.02 -5.99
N PHE A 457 -11.56 2.82 -5.57
CA PHE A 457 -12.93 2.34 -5.68
C PHE A 457 -13.34 1.70 -4.35
N TRP A 458 -13.95 2.46 -3.49
CA TRP A 458 -14.25 2.06 -2.12
C TRP A 458 -15.25 0.90 -2.00
N PHE A 459 -16.11 0.69 -3.00
CA PHE A 459 -17.03 -0.45 -3.02
C PHE A 459 -16.34 -1.79 -3.32
N GLY A 460 -15.08 -1.80 -3.73
CA GLY A 460 -14.39 -3.04 -4.09
C GLY A 460 -14.36 -4.10 -3.00
N GLU A 461 -14.39 -3.70 -1.72
CA GLU A 461 -14.47 -4.63 -0.59
C GLU A 461 -15.90 -5.09 -0.27
N GLN A 462 -16.91 -4.40 -0.78
CA GLN A 462 -18.26 -4.83 -0.55
C GLN A 462 -18.53 -6.17 -1.27
N PRO A 463 -19.26 -7.11 -0.63
CA PRO A 463 -19.51 -8.43 -1.20
C PRO A 463 -20.58 -8.42 -2.30
N PHE A 464 -20.51 -7.46 -3.23
CA PHE A 464 -21.28 -7.48 -4.47
C PHE A 464 -20.81 -8.63 -5.37
N LEU A 465 -21.59 -8.96 -6.39
CA LEU A 465 -21.22 -9.99 -7.36
C LEU A 465 -19.90 -9.64 -8.06
N LYS A 466 -18.98 -10.58 -8.12
CA LYS A 466 -17.70 -10.43 -8.82
C LYS A 466 -17.61 -11.43 -9.97
N VAL A 467 -17.28 -10.94 -11.16
CA VAL A 467 -17.12 -11.76 -12.36
C VAL A 467 -15.75 -11.52 -12.99
N ASN A 468 -15.12 -12.58 -13.48
CA ASN A 468 -13.87 -12.47 -14.24
C ASN A 468 -14.10 -11.92 -15.65
N LEU A 469 -13.04 -11.69 -16.41
CA LEU A 469 -13.15 -11.13 -17.77
C LEU A 469 -13.79 -12.08 -18.81
N ASN A 470 -14.07 -13.34 -18.43
CA ASN A 470 -14.90 -14.24 -19.22
C ASN A 470 -16.39 -14.13 -18.87
N GLY A 471 -16.80 -13.17 -18.02
CA GLY A 471 -18.17 -12.98 -17.58
C GLY A 471 -18.65 -14.04 -16.59
N LYS A 472 -17.74 -14.73 -15.87
CA LYS A 472 -18.07 -15.83 -14.96
C LYS A 472 -17.72 -15.47 -13.52
N ARG A 473 -18.59 -15.80 -12.58
CA ARG A 473 -18.29 -15.78 -11.14
C ARG A 473 -17.16 -16.75 -10.81
N PHE A 474 -16.29 -16.45 -9.86
CA PHE A 474 -15.07 -17.22 -9.61
C PHE A 474 -14.73 -17.43 -8.13
N CYS A 475 -15.42 -16.77 -7.19
CA CYS A 475 -15.12 -16.88 -5.76
C CYS A 475 -16.37 -16.65 -4.89
N ASN A 476 -16.23 -16.87 -3.58
CA ASN A 476 -17.12 -16.31 -2.58
C ASN A 476 -16.71 -14.87 -2.31
N GLU A 477 -17.56 -13.92 -2.63
CA GLU A 477 -17.28 -12.48 -2.50
C GLU A 477 -17.27 -11.99 -1.04
N SER A 478 -17.70 -12.82 -0.10
CA SER A 478 -17.74 -12.53 1.34
C SER A 478 -16.43 -12.82 2.05
N GLY A 479 -15.49 -13.52 1.40
CA GLY A 479 -14.21 -13.86 1.98
C GLY A 479 -13.35 -12.63 2.27
N PRO A 480 -12.34 -12.75 3.14
CA PRO A 480 -11.34 -11.71 3.35
C PRO A 480 -10.77 -11.22 2.03
N TYR A 481 -10.56 -9.92 1.90
CA TYR A 481 -10.22 -9.33 0.59
C TYR A 481 -8.94 -9.91 -0.02
N GLU A 482 -7.95 -10.32 0.76
CA GLU A 482 -6.76 -10.94 0.19
C GLU A 482 -7.00 -12.38 -0.30
N PHE A 483 -7.87 -13.16 0.34
CA PHE A 483 -8.27 -14.46 -0.20
C PHE A 483 -8.99 -14.32 -1.54
N MET A 484 -9.82 -13.29 -1.66
CA MET A 484 -10.46 -12.94 -2.93
C MET A 484 -9.43 -12.48 -3.96
N LEU A 485 -8.43 -11.67 -3.58
CA LEU A 485 -7.35 -11.26 -4.47
C LEU A 485 -6.48 -12.43 -4.94
N HIS A 486 -6.17 -13.41 -4.08
CA HIS A 486 -5.51 -14.64 -4.50
C HIS A 486 -6.37 -15.46 -5.48
N SER A 487 -7.70 -15.48 -5.28
CA SER A 487 -8.61 -16.09 -6.26
C SER A 487 -8.60 -15.33 -7.59
N MET A 488 -8.45 -14.00 -7.56
CA MET A 488 -8.30 -13.13 -8.72
C MET A 488 -6.98 -13.38 -9.47
N GLU A 489 -5.88 -13.64 -8.76
CA GLU A 489 -4.58 -13.98 -9.35
C GLU A 489 -4.69 -15.13 -10.37
N MET A 490 -5.60 -16.06 -10.11
CA MET A 490 -5.86 -17.22 -11.00
C MET A 490 -6.81 -16.89 -12.16
N GLN A 491 -7.33 -15.66 -12.27
CA GLN A 491 -8.24 -15.28 -13.34
C GLN A 491 -7.50 -14.64 -14.50
N PRO A 492 -8.12 -14.61 -15.71
CA PRO A 492 -7.54 -13.95 -16.87
C PRO A 492 -7.15 -12.50 -16.59
N TYR A 493 -5.92 -12.15 -16.87
CA TYR A 493 -5.34 -10.79 -16.73
C TYR A 493 -5.36 -10.26 -15.28
N HIS A 494 -5.49 -11.13 -14.27
CA HIS A 494 -5.46 -10.79 -12.84
C HIS A 494 -6.37 -9.61 -12.46
N THR A 495 -7.55 -9.55 -13.11
CA THR A 495 -8.59 -8.55 -12.86
C THR A 495 -9.97 -9.20 -12.89
N TYR A 496 -10.94 -8.52 -12.31
CA TYR A 496 -12.35 -8.91 -12.33
C TYR A 496 -13.23 -7.65 -12.45
N CYS A 497 -14.55 -7.85 -12.53
CA CYS A 497 -15.52 -6.76 -12.48
C CYS A 497 -16.40 -6.91 -11.24
N ASP A 498 -16.54 -5.84 -10.45
CA ASP A 498 -17.59 -5.71 -9.45
C ASP A 498 -18.89 -5.32 -10.13
N ILE A 499 -19.99 -6.00 -9.79
CA ILE A 499 -21.29 -5.83 -10.41
C ILE A 499 -22.35 -5.60 -9.32
N PHE A 500 -23.10 -4.52 -9.43
CA PHE A 500 -24.20 -4.17 -8.52
C PHE A 500 -25.31 -3.39 -9.25
N ASP A 501 -26.39 -3.13 -8.57
CA ASP A 501 -27.56 -2.49 -9.15
C ASP A 501 -28.03 -1.22 -8.40
N ALA A 502 -29.20 -0.71 -8.74
CA ALA A 502 -29.76 0.49 -8.13
C ALA A 502 -30.01 0.37 -6.62
N ASN A 503 -30.13 -0.85 -6.09
CA ASN A 503 -30.39 -1.11 -4.67
C ASN A 503 -29.09 -1.17 -3.83
N ASN A 504 -27.93 -0.81 -4.40
CA ASN A 504 -26.63 -0.95 -3.77
C ASN A 504 -26.51 -0.32 -2.37
N LYS A 505 -27.21 0.79 -2.10
CA LYS A 505 -27.22 1.44 -0.77
C LYS A 505 -27.82 0.51 0.28
N GLN A 506 -28.99 -0.05 0.00
CA GLN A 506 -29.69 -0.99 0.89
C GLN A 506 -28.85 -2.25 1.09
N TYR A 507 -28.22 -2.75 0.03
CA TYR A 507 -27.41 -3.96 0.11
C TYR A 507 -26.12 -3.74 0.89
N ALA A 508 -25.43 -2.62 0.68
CA ALA A 508 -24.23 -2.26 1.46
C ALA A 508 -24.54 -2.10 2.97
N GLU A 509 -25.72 -1.60 3.32
CA GLU A 509 -26.16 -1.55 4.73
C GLU A 509 -26.45 -2.96 5.29
N GLN A 510 -26.99 -3.86 4.46
CA GLN A 510 -27.31 -5.25 4.83
C GLN A 510 -26.06 -6.11 5.01
N PHE A 511 -24.94 -5.81 4.32
CA PHE A 511 -23.76 -6.65 4.31
C PHE A 511 -23.04 -6.74 5.64
N ASP A 512 -23.28 -5.80 6.54
CA ASP A 512 -22.73 -5.83 7.88
C ASP A 512 -21.19 -5.55 7.93
N GLU A 513 -20.43 -6.33 8.68
CA GLU A 513 -19.00 -6.20 8.80
C GLU A 513 -18.26 -6.68 7.53
N VAL A 514 -17.49 -5.82 6.92
CA VAL A 514 -16.67 -6.11 5.72
C VAL A 514 -15.22 -5.67 5.90
N GLY A 515 -14.65 -5.89 7.05
CA GLY A 515 -13.30 -5.45 7.39
C GLY A 515 -13.24 -3.94 7.60
N CYS A 516 -12.16 -3.29 7.16
CA CYS A 516 -11.94 -1.87 7.37
C CYS A 516 -12.62 -0.95 6.33
N CYS A 517 -13.60 -1.43 5.55
CA CYS A 517 -14.40 -0.62 4.61
C CYS A 517 -15.90 -0.65 4.97
N ARG A 518 -16.21 -0.28 6.20
CA ARG A 518 -17.61 -0.18 6.61
C ARG A 518 -18.21 1.17 6.23
N LEU A 519 -19.35 1.12 5.56
CA LEU A 519 -20.04 2.29 5.00
C LEU A 519 -21.18 2.80 5.90
N PHE A 520 -21.63 1.99 6.87
CA PHE A 520 -22.69 2.30 7.80
C PHE A 520 -22.22 2.06 9.23
N PRO A 521 -22.79 2.75 10.23
CA PRO A 521 -22.48 2.49 11.63
C PRO A 521 -22.71 1.03 12.00
N PHE A 522 -21.88 0.52 12.92
CA PHE A 522 -22.07 -0.83 13.44
C PHE A 522 -23.35 -0.95 14.28
N PRO A 523 -23.96 -2.15 14.37
CA PRO A 523 -25.16 -2.34 15.20
C PRO A 523 -24.97 -1.99 16.68
N ASN A 524 -23.74 -2.10 17.19
CA ASN A 524 -23.38 -1.69 18.55
C ASN A 524 -23.19 -0.17 18.73
N GLY A 525 -23.35 0.62 17.66
CA GLY A 525 -23.23 2.07 17.66
C GLY A 525 -21.83 2.63 17.39
N ALA A 526 -20.84 1.76 17.11
CA ALA A 526 -19.53 2.23 16.63
C ALA A 526 -19.68 2.92 15.26
N ALA A 527 -18.89 3.95 15.02
CA ALA A 527 -18.97 4.72 13.79
C ALA A 527 -18.50 3.88 12.57
N SER A 528 -19.06 4.18 11.40
CA SER A 528 -18.49 3.73 10.13
C SER A 528 -17.13 4.43 9.92
N ASN A 529 -16.17 3.74 9.35
CA ASN A 529 -14.93 4.38 8.95
C ASN A 529 -15.10 5.26 7.70
N MET A 530 -16.15 5.04 6.90
CA MET A 530 -16.52 5.91 5.77
C MET A 530 -18.02 5.96 5.60
N GLY A 531 -18.58 7.15 5.39
CA GLY A 531 -20.02 7.30 5.13
C GLY A 531 -20.40 6.91 3.70
N TYR A 532 -21.52 6.19 3.54
CA TYR A 532 -22.02 5.79 2.22
C TYR A 532 -22.14 6.96 1.24
N ASP A 533 -22.72 8.09 1.66
CA ASP A 533 -22.95 9.23 0.76
C ASP A 533 -21.64 9.85 0.25
N TYR A 534 -20.57 9.85 1.06
CA TYR A 534 -19.24 10.25 0.63
C TYR A 534 -18.69 9.28 -0.42
N VAL A 535 -18.76 7.98 -0.14
CA VAL A 535 -18.25 6.95 -1.07
C VAL A 535 -19.04 6.98 -2.38
N TRP A 536 -20.36 7.20 -2.31
CA TRP A 536 -21.19 7.33 -3.52
C TRP A 536 -20.80 8.55 -4.36
N SER A 537 -20.50 9.68 -3.73
CA SER A 537 -20.01 10.85 -4.48
C SER A 537 -18.70 10.56 -5.25
N LYS A 538 -17.83 9.70 -4.69
CA LYS A 538 -16.62 9.23 -5.40
C LYS A 538 -16.95 8.27 -6.54
N ASN A 539 -17.97 7.44 -6.38
CA ASN A 539 -18.46 6.60 -7.47
C ASN A 539 -19.05 7.43 -8.63
N GLU A 540 -19.71 8.57 -8.34
CA GLU A 540 -20.19 9.49 -9.38
C GLU A 540 -19.02 10.10 -10.16
N GLU A 541 -17.93 10.50 -9.50
CA GLU A 541 -16.69 10.94 -10.16
C GLU A 541 -16.11 9.83 -11.06
N LEU A 542 -16.15 8.57 -10.62
CA LEU A 542 -15.69 7.42 -11.43
C LEU A 542 -16.60 7.13 -12.63
N ILE A 543 -17.90 7.39 -12.54
CA ILE A 543 -18.84 7.30 -13.68
C ILE A 543 -18.47 8.35 -14.72
N GLU A 544 -18.30 9.60 -14.30
CA GLU A 544 -17.92 10.73 -15.19
C GLU A 544 -16.57 10.47 -15.87
N ALA A 545 -15.63 9.88 -15.16
CA ALA A 545 -14.30 9.55 -15.68
C ALA A 545 -14.24 8.24 -16.51
N GLY A 546 -15.37 7.54 -16.66
CA GLY A 546 -15.47 6.33 -17.50
C GLY A 546 -14.89 5.05 -16.86
N TYR A 547 -14.61 5.04 -15.57
CA TYR A 547 -14.18 3.84 -14.84
C TYR A 547 -15.37 2.99 -14.42
N LEU A 548 -16.35 3.58 -13.73
CA LEU A 548 -17.58 2.89 -13.31
C LEU A 548 -18.62 3.01 -14.42
N GLN A 549 -18.97 1.89 -15.02
CA GLN A 549 -19.94 1.81 -16.10
C GLN A 549 -21.37 1.78 -15.51
N LYS A 550 -22.29 2.48 -16.17
CA LYS A 550 -23.71 2.51 -15.85
C LYS A 550 -24.51 2.14 -17.09
N ALA A 551 -25.49 1.23 -16.94
CA ALA A 551 -26.31 0.72 -18.04
C ALA A 551 -27.75 0.46 -17.58
N ASN A 552 -28.67 0.38 -18.54
CA ASN A 552 -30.07 0.06 -18.25
C ASN A 552 -30.40 -1.42 -18.48
N THR A 553 -29.54 -2.16 -19.16
CA THR A 553 -29.63 -3.61 -19.33
C THR A 553 -28.29 -4.28 -18.99
N LEU A 554 -28.33 -5.60 -18.72
CA LEU A 554 -27.12 -6.38 -18.44
C LEU A 554 -26.27 -6.52 -19.71
N GLU A 555 -26.88 -6.64 -20.87
CA GLU A 555 -26.21 -6.73 -22.15
C GLU A 555 -25.39 -5.45 -22.42
N GLU A 556 -26.02 -4.28 -22.26
CA GLU A 556 -25.33 -2.98 -22.38
C GLU A 556 -24.17 -2.87 -21.39
N LEU A 557 -24.34 -3.36 -20.14
CA LEU A 557 -23.30 -3.34 -19.15
C LEU A 557 -22.12 -4.21 -19.55
N ALA A 558 -22.37 -5.42 -20.05
CA ALA A 558 -21.34 -6.34 -20.50
C ALA A 558 -20.51 -5.75 -21.66
N GLU A 559 -21.18 -5.10 -22.63
CA GLU A 559 -20.51 -4.41 -23.72
C GLU A 559 -19.59 -3.29 -23.23
N LYS A 560 -20.08 -2.44 -22.30
CA LYS A 560 -19.29 -1.36 -21.70
C LYS A 560 -18.11 -1.85 -20.87
N LEU A 561 -18.23 -3.02 -20.22
CA LEU A 561 -17.15 -3.65 -19.47
C LEU A 561 -16.17 -4.43 -20.34
N ASN A 562 -16.47 -4.58 -21.64
CA ASN A 562 -15.69 -5.39 -22.58
C ASN A 562 -15.54 -6.85 -22.12
N ILE A 563 -16.68 -7.48 -21.75
CA ILE A 563 -16.77 -8.90 -21.36
C ILE A 563 -17.83 -9.63 -22.17
N PRO A 564 -17.77 -10.98 -22.33
CA PRO A 564 -18.71 -11.74 -23.15
C PRO A 564 -20.15 -11.64 -22.62
N VAL A 565 -21.05 -11.07 -23.42
CA VAL A 565 -22.44 -10.78 -23.08
C VAL A 565 -23.20 -12.03 -22.61
N ASP A 566 -23.19 -13.09 -23.42
CA ASP A 566 -23.96 -14.32 -23.12
C ASP A 566 -23.52 -14.96 -21.80
N ASN A 567 -22.21 -15.03 -21.54
CA ASN A 567 -21.66 -15.57 -20.32
C ASN A 567 -22.06 -14.72 -19.11
N PHE A 568 -21.94 -13.40 -19.23
CA PHE A 568 -22.24 -12.46 -18.16
C PHE A 568 -23.74 -12.52 -17.77
N VAL A 569 -24.62 -12.44 -18.76
CA VAL A 569 -26.08 -12.52 -18.52
C VAL A 569 -26.46 -13.87 -17.90
N ALA A 570 -25.89 -14.98 -18.37
CA ALA A 570 -26.12 -16.29 -17.78
C ALA A 570 -25.62 -16.36 -16.32
N THR A 571 -24.46 -15.76 -16.02
CA THR A 571 -23.91 -15.69 -14.66
C THR A 571 -24.80 -14.88 -13.72
N VAL A 572 -25.25 -13.70 -14.14
CA VAL A 572 -26.15 -12.86 -13.32
C VAL A 572 -27.48 -13.56 -13.09
N ASN A 573 -28.07 -14.21 -14.09
CA ASN A 573 -29.31 -14.97 -13.95
C ASN A 573 -29.13 -16.11 -12.93
N ARG A 574 -28.06 -16.89 -13.03
CA ARG A 574 -27.76 -17.95 -12.06
C ARG A 574 -27.56 -17.40 -10.65
N TYR A 575 -26.85 -16.30 -10.50
CA TYR A 575 -26.64 -15.65 -9.21
C TYR A 575 -27.97 -15.17 -8.59
N ASN A 576 -28.87 -14.60 -9.41
CA ASN A 576 -30.19 -14.18 -8.96
C ASN A 576 -31.09 -15.37 -8.53
N GLU A 577 -30.96 -16.54 -9.16
CA GLU A 577 -31.61 -17.77 -8.71
C GLU A 577 -31.12 -18.19 -7.32
N LEU A 578 -29.80 -18.12 -7.06
CA LEU A 578 -29.23 -18.42 -5.74
C LEU A 578 -29.71 -17.43 -4.67
N CYS A 579 -29.78 -16.14 -5.01
CA CYS A 579 -30.34 -15.11 -4.13
C CYS A 579 -31.79 -15.40 -3.78
N ALA A 580 -32.61 -15.76 -4.76
CA ALA A 580 -34.02 -16.11 -4.55
C ALA A 580 -34.17 -17.38 -3.71
N ALA A 581 -33.31 -18.36 -3.85
CA ALA A 581 -33.28 -19.57 -3.03
C ALA A 581 -32.73 -19.28 -1.62
N GLY A 582 -31.98 -18.20 -1.42
CA GLY A 582 -31.35 -17.86 -0.14
C GLY A 582 -30.23 -18.82 0.25
N VAL A 583 -29.64 -19.52 -0.72
CA VAL A 583 -28.54 -20.48 -0.55
C VAL A 583 -27.63 -20.38 -1.76
N ASP A 584 -26.35 -20.14 -1.52
CA ASP A 584 -25.32 -20.17 -2.56
C ASP A 584 -24.70 -21.57 -2.64
N GLU A 585 -25.26 -22.40 -3.54
CA GLU A 585 -24.76 -23.76 -3.80
C GLU A 585 -23.43 -23.76 -4.58
N ASP A 586 -23.09 -22.63 -5.22
CA ASP A 586 -21.94 -22.56 -6.11
C ASP A 586 -20.63 -22.22 -5.36
N TYR A 587 -20.66 -21.26 -4.42
CA TYR A 587 -19.49 -20.77 -3.68
C TYR A 587 -19.69 -20.64 -2.16
N GLY A 588 -20.90 -20.82 -1.65
CA GLY A 588 -21.20 -20.83 -0.21
C GLY A 588 -21.20 -19.43 0.41
N LYS A 589 -21.57 -18.40 -0.33
CA LYS A 589 -21.75 -17.04 0.18
C LYS A 589 -22.89 -16.99 1.18
N GLU A 590 -22.70 -16.25 2.27
CA GLU A 590 -23.65 -16.13 3.37
C GLU A 590 -24.98 -15.54 2.90
N ARG A 591 -26.07 -16.05 3.47
CA ARG A 591 -27.42 -15.68 3.05
C ARG A 591 -27.69 -14.18 3.11
N HIS A 592 -27.26 -13.50 4.18
CA HIS A 592 -27.48 -12.07 4.37
C HIS A 592 -26.68 -11.21 3.38
N ARG A 593 -25.69 -11.79 2.70
CA ARG A 593 -24.85 -11.15 1.65
C ARG A 593 -25.25 -11.54 0.24
N LEU A 594 -26.25 -12.43 0.07
CA LEU A 594 -26.84 -12.75 -1.22
C LEU A 594 -27.81 -11.65 -1.62
N THR A 595 -27.40 -10.76 -2.49
CA THR A 595 -28.20 -9.63 -2.98
C THR A 595 -28.30 -9.70 -4.52
N PRO A 596 -29.51 -9.70 -5.09
CA PRO A 596 -29.68 -9.88 -6.53
C PRO A 596 -29.16 -8.67 -7.32
N VAL A 597 -28.94 -8.88 -8.60
CA VAL A 597 -28.62 -7.84 -9.59
C VAL A 597 -29.76 -7.86 -10.62
N ASP A 598 -30.87 -7.18 -10.28
CA ASP A 598 -32.13 -7.27 -11.05
C ASP A 598 -32.84 -5.93 -11.28
N THR A 599 -32.35 -4.84 -10.66
CA THR A 599 -32.99 -3.53 -10.68
C THR A 599 -32.10 -2.48 -11.38
N ALA A 600 -32.50 -2.03 -12.57
CA ALA A 600 -31.77 -0.98 -13.30
C ALA A 600 -31.83 0.39 -12.53
N PRO A 601 -30.81 1.25 -12.70
CA PRO A 601 -29.60 1.05 -13.49
C PRO A 601 -28.64 0.02 -12.87
N PHE A 602 -27.98 -0.73 -13.75
CA PHE A 602 -26.90 -1.63 -13.41
C PHE A 602 -25.57 -0.92 -13.45
N TYR A 603 -24.65 -1.32 -12.58
CA TYR A 603 -23.32 -0.75 -12.48
C TYR A 603 -22.26 -1.85 -12.54
N GLY A 604 -21.12 -1.54 -13.15
CA GLY A 604 -19.99 -2.45 -13.20
C GLY A 604 -18.68 -1.72 -13.37
N ILE A 605 -17.62 -2.23 -12.75
CA ILE A 605 -16.31 -1.60 -12.77
C ILE A 605 -15.23 -2.67 -12.77
N ARG A 606 -14.16 -2.44 -13.54
CA ARG A 606 -13.00 -3.32 -13.55
C ARG A 606 -12.11 -3.04 -12.34
N THR A 607 -11.90 -4.07 -11.53
CA THR A 607 -11.27 -3.97 -10.21
C THR A 607 -10.06 -4.90 -10.12
N GLY A 608 -9.11 -4.55 -9.28
CA GLY A 608 -7.92 -5.34 -8.99
C GLY A 608 -7.26 -4.91 -7.68
N ALA A 609 -6.02 -5.34 -7.45
CA ALA A 609 -5.33 -5.11 -6.22
C ALA A 609 -4.75 -3.70 -6.13
N TRP A 610 -4.99 -3.05 -4.98
CA TRP A 610 -4.21 -1.92 -4.53
C TRP A 610 -3.13 -2.43 -3.59
N HIS A 611 -1.88 -2.33 -4.00
CA HIS A 611 -0.76 -2.72 -3.16
C HIS A 611 -0.45 -1.60 -2.16
N LEU A 612 -0.60 -1.88 -0.87
CA LEU A 612 -0.40 -0.90 0.19
C LEU A 612 1.04 -0.89 0.69
N THR A 613 1.55 -2.05 1.11
CA THR A 613 2.91 -2.20 1.63
C THR A 613 3.37 -3.65 1.59
N THR A 614 4.67 -3.86 1.66
CA THR A 614 5.28 -5.18 1.89
C THR A 614 5.33 -5.46 3.39
N LEU A 615 5.16 -6.71 3.79
CA LEU A 615 5.13 -7.15 5.19
C LEU A 615 6.20 -8.21 5.50
N ASN A 616 7.09 -8.46 4.56
CA ASN A 616 8.27 -9.30 4.73
C ASN A 616 9.53 -8.46 4.68
N GLY A 617 10.35 -8.56 5.70
CA GLY A 617 11.61 -7.84 5.84
C GLY A 617 12.65 -8.71 6.50
N CYS A 618 13.57 -8.12 7.23
CA CYS A 618 14.57 -8.90 7.97
C CYS A 618 13.92 -9.68 9.14
N ARG A 619 14.44 -10.87 9.39
CA ARG A 619 13.99 -11.71 10.50
C ARG A 619 14.36 -11.07 11.85
N ILE A 620 13.46 -11.14 12.81
CA ILE A 620 13.65 -10.65 14.18
C ILE A 620 13.27 -11.75 15.18
N ASN A 621 13.77 -11.65 16.41
CA ASN A 621 13.32 -12.45 17.55
C ASN A 621 12.27 -11.69 18.39
N THR A 622 11.83 -12.29 19.50
CA THR A 622 10.85 -11.69 20.44
C THR A 622 11.34 -10.43 21.12
N ASP A 623 12.65 -10.20 21.21
CA ASP A 623 13.25 -8.97 21.73
C ASP A 623 13.43 -7.91 20.64
N MET A 624 12.85 -8.11 19.46
CA MET A 624 12.98 -7.26 18.26
C MET A 624 14.41 -7.11 17.75
N GLN A 625 15.36 -7.98 18.18
CA GLN A 625 16.71 -8.02 17.63
C GLN A 625 16.67 -8.61 16.21
N VAL A 626 17.38 -7.99 15.30
CA VAL A 626 17.54 -8.50 13.93
C VAL A 626 18.43 -9.74 13.96
N LEU A 627 18.00 -10.80 13.24
CA LEU A 627 18.69 -12.08 13.18
C LEU A 627 19.55 -12.16 11.92
N ASP A 628 20.72 -12.77 12.06
CA ASP A 628 21.60 -13.10 10.93
C ASP A 628 21.03 -14.25 10.08
N THR A 629 21.74 -14.69 9.06
CA THR A 629 21.37 -15.79 8.17
C THR A 629 21.33 -17.16 8.88
N ASN A 630 21.94 -17.29 10.04
CA ASN A 630 21.94 -18.50 10.87
C ASN A 630 20.83 -18.46 11.93
N GLY A 631 20.16 -17.31 12.10
CA GLY A 631 19.12 -17.12 13.11
C GLY A 631 19.67 -16.61 14.45
N GLU A 632 20.93 -16.16 14.51
CA GLU A 632 21.52 -15.57 15.70
C GLU A 632 21.34 -14.04 15.71
N PRO A 633 21.13 -13.43 16.91
CA PRO A 633 20.94 -11.99 17.01
C PRO A 633 22.19 -11.20 16.63
N ILE A 634 22.02 -10.16 15.78
CA ILE A 634 23.07 -9.16 15.51
C ILE A 634 23.08 -8.16 16.67
N GLU A 635 24.13 -8.17 17.48
CA GLU A 635 24.22 -7.29 18.66
C GLU A 635 24.15 -5.82 18.27
N GLY A 636 23.36 -5.04 19.02
CA GLY A 636 23.19 -3.59 18.81
C GLY A 636 22.18 -3.23 17.72
N LEU A 637 21.59 -4.20 17.02
CA LEU A 637 20.65 -3.97 15.92
C LEU A 637 19.25 -4.50 16.23
N TYR A 638 18.26 -3.61 16.11
CA TYR A 638 16.84 -3.88 16.33
C TYR A 638 16.02 -3.35 15.16
N ALA A 639 14.83 -3.89 14.95
CA ALA A 639 13.93 -3.40 13.90
C ALA A 639 12.46 -3.59 14.27
N THR A 640 11.60 -2.71 13.72
CA THR A 640 10.15 -2.81 13.86
C THR A 640 9.44 -2.32 12.60
N GLY A 641 8.20 -2.75 12.42
CA GLY A 641 7.37 -2.35 11.29
C GLY A 641 7.66 -3.17 10.03
N ASP A 642 7.33 -2.60 8.88
CA ASP A 642 7.32 -3.31 7.59
C ASP A 642 8.71 -3.67 7.06
N CYS A 643 9.79 -3.20 7.69
CA CYS A 643 11.14 -3.67 7.42
C CYS A 643 11.45 -5.01 8.13
N THR A 644 10.50 -5.58 8.89
CA THR A 644 10.64 -6.85 9.59
C THR A 644 9.68 -7.90 9.03
N GLY A 645 10.08 -9.17 9.10
CA GLY A 645 9.30 -10.33 8.70
C GLY A 645 8.85 -11.22 9.87
N GLY A 646 8.34 -12.37 9.56
CA GLY A 646 8.02 -13.46 10.50
C GLY A 646 6.60 -13.44 11.07
N MET A 647 5.95 -12.28 11.25
CA MET A 647 4.59 -12.26 11.80
C MET A 647 3.50 -12.46 10.74
N PHE A 648 3.77 -12.11 9.49
CA PHE A 648 2.85 -12.28 8.36
C PHE A 648 3.49 -13.16 7.29
N ALA A 649 2.67 -13.95 6.64
CA ALA A 649 3.08 -14.77 5.50
C ALA A 649 1.90 -14.97 4.57
N THR A 650 2.12 -14.99 3.27
CA THR A 650 1.14 -15.21 2.21
C THR A 650 -0.03 -14.22 2.17
N THR A 651 -0.75 -14.04 3.27
CA THR A 651 -1.95 -13.18 3.37
C THR A 651 -1.90 -12.27 4.60
N TYR A 652 -2.48 -11.09 4.47
CA TYR A 652 -2.69 -10.17 5.60
C TYR A 652 -4.04 -10.45 6.29
N PRO A 653 -4.06 -10.64 7.63
CA PRO A 653 -5.29 -10.93 8.36
C PRO A 653 -6.16 -9.68 8.57
N ASN A 654 -6.85 -9.24 7.53
CA ASN A 654 -7.62 -7.99 7.51
C ASN A 654 -8.80 -7.93 8.49
N LEU A 655 -9.32 -9.08 8.93
CA LEU A 655 -10.41 -9.14 9.92
C LEU A 655 -9.93 -8.89 11.36
N PHE A 656 -8.62 -8.74 11.56
CA PHE A 656 -8.03 -8.10 12.74
C PHE A 656 -7.75 -6.63 12.40
N THR A 657 -8.77 -5.78 12.49
CA THR A 657 -8.68 -4.37 12.08
C THR A 657 -7.49 -3.69 12.72
N GLY A 658 -6.66 -3.01 11.91
CA GLY A 658 -5.49 -2.26 12.35
C GLY A 658 -4.27 -3.09 12.76
N LEU A 659 -4.25 -4.40 12.52
CA LEU A 659 -3.21 -5.31 13.01
C LEU A 659 -1.78 -4.88 12.61
N ALA A 660 -1.51 -4.53 11.35
CA ALA A 660 -0.16 -4.15 10.92
C ALA A 660 0.36 -2.89 11.63
N CYS A 661 -0.52 -1.92 11.84
CA CYS A 661 -0.22 -0.70 12.60
C CYS A 661 0.04 -1.03 14.07
N GLY A 662 -0.89 -1.75 14.70
CA GLY A 662 -0.77 -2.14 16.11
C GLY A 662 0.45 -3.01 16.38
N ARG A 663 0.79 -3.97 15.48
CA ARG A 663 2.03 -4.75 15.54
C ARG A 663 3.25 -3.83 15.49
N THR A 664 3.28 -2.91 14.56
CA THR A 664 4.40 -1.98 14.38
C THR A 664 4.63 -1.12 15.63
N MET A 665 3.55 -0.59 16.22
CA MET A 665 3.62 0.21 17.45
C MET A 665 4.01 -0.63 18.67
N THR A 666 3.41 -1.82 18.84
CA THR A 666 3.73 -2.73 19.93
C THR A 666 5.19 -3.13 19.92
N PHE A 667 5.71 -3.55 18.76
CA PHE A 667 7.10 -3.94 18.61
C PHE A 667 8.06 -2.76 18.78
N GLY A 668 7.68 -1.56 18.32
CA GLY A 668 8.45 -0.34 18.52
C GLY A 668 8.59 0.04 20.00
N ARG A 669 7.48 -0.03 20.75
CA ARG A 669 7.47 0.20 22.18
C ARG A 669 8.27 -0.86 22.95
N HIS A 670 8.12 -2.12 22.59
CA HIS A 670 8.87 -3.24 23.18
C HIS A 670 10.39 -3.07 22.95
N ALA A 671 10.83 -2.85 21.71
CA ALA A 671 12.23 -2.61 21.38
C ALA A 671 12.80 -1.40 22.14
N ALA A 672 12.06 -0.30 22.21
CA ALA A 672 12.49 0.92 22.85
C ALA A 672 12.76 0.71 24.35
N LYS A 673 11.84 0.05 25.07
CA LYS A 673 12.02 -0.29 26.50
C LYS A 673 13.27 -1.17 26.71
N LEU A 674 13.47 -2.20 25.88
CA LEU A 674 14.63 -3.09 26.01
C LEU A 674 15.95 -2.39 25.72
N VAL A 675 15.99 -1.54 24.69
CA VAL A 675 17.22 -0.84 24.27
C VAL A 675 17.55 0.27 25.27
N ALA A 676 16.57 1.04 25.73
CA ALA A 676 16.79 2.09 26.72
C ALA A 676 17.31 1.55 28.06
N ALA A 677 16.93 0.35 28.45
CA ALA A 677 17.36 -0.30 29.70
C ALA A 677 18.81 -0.80 29.69
N LYS A 678 19.48 -0.85 28.54
CA LYS A 678 20.91 -1.23 28.41
C LYS A 678 21.82 -0.08 28.83
#